data_8ca8aaa377bf020c3e34f82484c60fd8
#
_entry.id   8ca8aaa377bf020c3e34f82484c60fd8
#
_cell.length_a   1.000
_cell.length_b   1.000
_cell.length_c   1.000
_cell.angle_alpha   90.00
_cell.angle_beta   90.00
_cell.angle_gamma   90.00
#
_symmetry.space_group_name_H-M   'P 1'
#
loop_
_entity.id
_entity.type
_entity.pdbx_description
1 polymer ?
#
loop_
_entity_poly.entity_id
_entity_poly.type
_entity_poly.pdbx_seq_one_letter_code
_entity_poly.pdbx_strand_id
1 'polypeptide(L)'
;MRAQRLKLGWRAAVSGLKFAIRLSRVLPLRRLFLIPPLKGEGRSRMLAAALPRKRGRDKKETPQTIRAAKLALAFRGRYISVEFPDKAPVSVRSRARADSGRVSRGFKRSMNGRQFIYHMQGLSKTYPAGKKVLENINLSFYPDAKIGVLGVNGSGKSTLLRIMAGIDTEFVGEGFVAEGARVGYLEQEPQLDASKTVRENVMEGVAAKKAVLDRYNEIAANYSDETADEMAKLQDQIDSKNLWDLDSQVDLAMDALRCPADDAEVTKLSGGEKRRVALCKLLLDQPDLLLLDEPTNHLDAESVNWLEGHLRKYPGAILIVTHDRYFLDNVTSWILELDHGRGIPYEGNYTAWLSQKQKRMEQEGREDEARRRTLERESEWISSTPKARQAKSKARYQRYDELLKIANAKQNTVAQITIPVAERLGQNVVDFEHLTKAFGDNLLIDDLTFKLPPGGIVGVIGPNGAGKTTLFRMITGQEKPDSGTIKIGESVHLGYVDQSRDSLDGKKTVWEEISNGQDIILLGKKEVNSRAYCASFNFKGADQQKKVGTLSGGERNRVHLSKMLRSGANLLLLDEPTNDLDVDTLRALEEALEDFAGCAVIISHDRWFLDRIATHILAFEGDSHVEWFEGNFQDYEADKMRRLGQDSIIPHRLKYKKFSR
;
A
#
# COMPACT_ATOMS: atom_id res chain seq x y z
N MET A 1 53.27 1.67 22.01
CA MET A 1 53.41 2.07 20.58
C MET A 1 52.25 1.68 19.66
N ARG A 2 51.37 0.73 19.96
CA ARG A 2 50.19 0.42 19.11
C ARG A 2 48.99 1.40 19.25
N ALA A 3 48.80 2.03 20.39
CA ALA A 3 47.69 2.98 20.64
C ALA A 3 47.90 4.36 20.01
N GLN A 4 49.14 4.77 19.72
CA GLN A 4 49.41 6.06 19.07
C GLN A 4 49.23 5.97 17.54
N ARG A 5 49.39 4.81 16.92
CA ARG A 5 49.17 4.62 15.47
C ARG A 5 47.69 4.61 15.10
N LEU A 6 46.78 4.18 15.99
CA LEU A 6 45.33 4.23 15.79
C LEU A 6 44.75 5.64 15.90
N LYS A 7 45.32 6.52 16.75
CA LYS A 7 44.89 7.92 16.86
C LYS A 7 45.28 8.80 15.67
N LEU A 8 46.38 8.51 14.98
CA LEU A 8 46.80 9.20 13.77
C LEU A 8 45.96 8.81 12.54
N GLY A 9 45.55 7.55 12.45
CA GLY A 9 44.65 7.07 11.37
C GLY A 9 43.26 7.69 11.44
N TRP A 10 42.71 7.91 12.65
CA TRP A 10 41.39 8.53 12.84
C TRP A 10 41.37 10.03 12.53
N ARG A 11 42.45 10.77 12.83
CA ARG A 11 42.55 12.19 12.49
C ARG A 11 42.65 12.45 10.99
N ALA A 12 43.29 11.57 10.25
CA ALA A 12 43.37 11.66 8.79
C ALA A 12 42.03 11.34 8.10
N ALA A 13 41.25 10.39 8.63
CA ALA A 13 39.92 10.05 8.11
C ALA A 13 38.90 11.17 8.34
N VAL A 14 38.92 11.82 9.51
CA VAL A 14 38.02 12.95 9.84
C VAL A 14 38.36 14.21 9.05
N SER A 15 39.63 14.46 8.72
CA SER A 15 40.05 15.61 7.86
C SER A 15 39.63 15.39 6.40
N GLY A 16 39.70 14.15 5.89
CA GLY A 16 39.23 13.80 4.55
C GLY A 16 37.72 13.97 4.39
N LEU A 17 36.94 13.62 5.41
CA LEU A 17 35.49 13.76 5.40
C LEU A 17 35.04 15.24 5.47
N LYS A 18 35.75 16.09 6.23
CA LYS A 18 35.48 17.55 6.28
C LYS A 18 35.84 18.26 4.97
N PHE A 19 36.82 17.74 4.23
CA PHE A 19 37.19 18.29 2.91
C PHE A 19 36.17 17.91 1.83
N ALA A 20 35.63 16.69 1.87
CA ALA A 20 34.57 16.24 0.96
C ALA A 20 33.25 17.00 1.17
N ILE A 21 32.88 17.31 2.42
CA ILE A 21 31.68 18.09 2.76
C ILE A 21 31.83 19.57 2.38
N ARG A 22 33.07 20.13 2.33
CA ARG A 22 33.31 21.49 1.87
C ARG A 22 33.26 21.64 0.34
N LEU A 23 33.61 20.60 -0.41
CA LEU A 23 33.53 20.59 -1.88
C LEU A 23 32.08 20.50 -2.40
N SER A 24 31.17 19.87 -1.66
CA SER A 24 29.74 19.77 -2.01
C SER A 24 28.96 21.08 -1.80
N ARG A 25 29.53 22.08 -1.09
CA ARG A 25 28.89 23.39 -0.84
C ARG A 25 29.29 24.49 -1.82
N VAL A 26 30.16 24.23 -2.79
CA VAL A 26 30.74 25.28 -3.66
C VAL A 26 30.29 25.17 -5.13
N LEU A 27 29.56 24.14 -5.52
CA LEU A 27 29.06 23.99 -6.89
C LEU A 27 27.53 23.83 -6.90
N PRO A 28 26.76 24.80 -7.40
CA PRO A 28 25.32 24.65 -7.59
C PRO A 28 25.05 23.79 -8.83
N LEU A 29 24.52 22.59 -8.60
CA LEU A 29 23.91 21.75 -9.63
C LEU A 29 22.58 22.37 -10.09
N ARG A 30 22.65 23.31 -11.03
CA ARG A 30 21.52 23.70 -11.86
C ARG A 30 21.93 23.78 -13.32
N ARG A 31 21.17 23.07 -14.16
CA ARG A 31 21.14 22.99 -15.63
C ARG A 31 21.87 21.82 -16.25
N LEU A 32 21.06 20.76 -16.42
CA LEU A 32 21.24 19.75 -17.47
C LEU A 32 19.85 19.15 -17.79
N PHE A 33 18.98 19.93 -18.41
CA PHE A 33 17.86 19.42 -19.19
C PHE A 33 17.54 20.40 -20.31
N LEU A 34 17.23 19.80 -21.46
CA LEU A 34 16.70 20.36 -22.71
C LEU A 34 17.69 20.44 -23.88
N ILE A 35 17.68 19.35 -24.65
CA ILE A 35 17.88 19.41 -26.10
C ILE A 35 16.83 18.46 -26.72
N PRO A 36 15.93 18.93 -27.61
CA PRO A 36 14.94 18.10 -28.30
C PRO A 36 15.56 17.30 -29.43
N PRO A 37 14.92 16.16 -29.88
CA PRO A 37 15.48 15.31 -30.92
C PRO A 37 15.24 15.88 -32.32
N LEU A 38 16.32 16.01 -33.08
CA LEU A 38 16.28 16.18 -34.53
C LEU A 38 16.16 14.81 -35.22
N LYS A 39 15.22 14.68 -36.13
CA LYS A 39 15.02 13.56 -37.07
C LYS A 39 16.17 13.46 -38.06
N GLY A 40 16.57 12.20 -38.40
CA GLY A 40 17.22 11.88 -39.65
C GLY A 40 18.45 10.99 -39.54
N GLU A 41 18.28 9.74 -39.98
CA GLU A 41 19.22 8.85 -40.65
C GLU A 41 20.62 8.51 -40.09
N GLY A 42 20.84 7.22 -39.91
CA GLY A 42 22.06 6.57 -40.42
C GLY A 42 23.21 6.30 -39.45
N ARG A 43 23.29 5.04 -39.05
CA ARG A 43 24.54 4.25 -38.81
C ARG A 43 25.66 4.80 -37.93
N SER A 44 25.89 4.00 -36.87
CA SER A 44 27.23 3.59 -36.34
C SER A 44 28.37 4.62 -36.42
N ARG A 45 28.67 5.15 -35.28
CA ARG A 45 29.97 5.65 -34.77
C ARG A 45 29.72 6.86 -33.93
N MET A 46 29.97 6.72 -32.64
CA MET A 46 30.55 7.80 -31.84
C MET A 46 30.36 7.53 -30.35
N LEU A 47 31.39 7.06 -29.80
CA LEU A 47 31.69 7.32 -28.39
C LEU A 47 33.18 7.68 -28.31
N ALA A 48 33.52 8.87 -28.80
CA ALA A 48 34.80 9.50 -28.52
C ALA A 48 34.78 10.94 -29.04
N ALA A 49 34.17 11.86 -28.31
CA ALA A 49 34.45 13.30 -28.47
C ALA A 49 33.74 14.13 -27.40
N ALA A 50 34.42 14.47 -26.35
CA ALA A 50 34.26 15.75 -25.64
C ALA A 50 35.36 15.92 -24.58
N LEU A 51 36.55 16.20 -25.03
CA LEU A 51 37.54 16.95 -24.22
C LEU A 51 38.09 18.07 -25.10
N PRO A 52 38.05 19.34 -24.67
CA PRO A 52 38.56 20.42 -25.46
C PRO A 52 40.10 20.42 -25.45
N ARG A 53 40.71 20.43 -26.63
CA ARG A 53 42.13 20.72 -26.82
C ARG A 53 42.41 22.17 -26.49
N LYS A 54 43.14 22.41 -25.39
CA LYS A 54 43.92 23.65 -25.21
C LYS A 54 45.39 23.35 -25.45
N ARG A 55 45.96 24.11 -26.38
CA ARG A 55 47.41 24.16 -26.65
C ARG A 55 48.13 24.81 -25.47
N GLY A 56 49.22 24.21 -25.08
CA GLY A 56 50.41 24.95 -24.66
C GLY A 56 50.72 25.00 -23.18
N ARG A 57 51.84 24.35 -22.88
CA ARG A 57 52.84 24.53 -21.81
C ARG A 57 52.84 23.46 -20.71
N ASP A 58 53.93 22.73 -20.79
CA ASP A 58 54.45 21.75 -19.82
C ASP A 58 54.35 22.25 -18.37
N LYS A 59 53.71 21.47 -17.53
CA LYS A 59 54.02 21.35 -16.13
C LYS A 59 53.98 19.87 -15.74
N LYS A 60 55.13 19.37 -15.30
CA LYS A 60 55.33 18.03 -14.79
C LYS A 60 54.32 17.76 -13.66
N GLU A 61 53.43 16.78 -13.86
CA GLU A 61 52.60 16.23 -12.82
C GLU A 61 53.44 15.34 -11.88
N THR A 62 53.32 15.58 -10.60
CA THR A 62 54.03 14.84 -9.56
C THR A 62 53.36 13.47 -9.31
N PRO A 63 54.13 12.44 -8.87
CA PRO A 63 53.67 11.04 -8.75
C PRO A 63 52.51 10.80 -7.75
N GLN A 64 52.09 11.82 -6.98
CA GLN A 64 51.04 11.69 -5.99
C GLN A 64 49.61 11.76 -6.57
N THR A 65 49.40 12.39 -7.70
CA THR A 65 48.09 12.52 -8.36
C THR A 65 47.65 11.21 -9.04
N ILE A 66 48.62 10.43 -9.51
CA ILE A 66 48.35 9.14 -10.15
C ILE A 66 47.98 8.04 -9.12
N ARG A 67 48.45 8.15 -7.86
CA ARG A 67 48.07 7.22 -6.78
C ARG A 67 46.65 7.46 -6.26
N ALA A 68 46.17 8.68 -6.23
CA ALA A 68 44.80 9.02 -5.81
C ALA A 68 43.75 8.51 -6.82
N ALA A 69 44.02 8.62 -8.13
CA ALA A 69 43.14 8.12 -9.18
C ALA A 69 43.06 6.58 -9.22
N LYS A 70 44.16 5.89 -8.92
CA LYS A 70 44.20 4.40 -8.82
C LYS A 70 43.52 3.88 -7.54
N LEU A 71 43.52 4.65 -6.44
CA LEU A 71 42.82 4.25 -5.23
C LEU A 71 41.28 4.40 -5.37
N ALA A 72 40.82 5.40 -6.12
CA ALA A 72 39.37 5.60 -6.38
C ALA A 72 38.77 4.52 -7.30
N LEU A 73 39.57 3.93 -8.19
CA LEU A 73 39.15 2.83 -9.06
C LEU A 73 39.19 1.45 -8.36
N ALA A 74 40.01 1.29 -7.31
CA ALA A 74 40.11 0.05 -6.55
C ALA A 74 38.97 -0.17 -5.54
N PHE A 75 38.20 0.89 -5.18
CA PHE A 75 37.04 0.79 -4.30
C PHE A 75 35.72 0.41 -5.01
N ARG A 76 35.70 0.34 -6.35
CA ARG A 76 34.50 -0.02 -7.14
C ARG A 76 34.40 -1.50 -7.53
N GLY A 77 35.28 -2.34 -7.07
CA GLY A 77 35.38 -3.73 -7.53
C GLY A 77 35.64 -4.78 -6.45
N ARG A 78 34.93 -4.76 -5.32
CA ARG A 78 34.90 -5.90 -4.42
C ARG A 78 33.47 -6.25 -4.05
N TYR A 79 32.87 -7.10 -4.86
CA TYR A 79 31.82 -7.99 -4.43
C TYR A 79 32.46 -9.04 -3.51
N ILE A 80 32.02 -9.10 -2.26
CA ILE A 80 32.32 -10.21 -1.37
C ILE A 80 31.31 -11.29 -1.71
N SER A 81 31.71 -12.26 -2.52
CA SER A 81 31.00 -13.52 -2.68
C SER A 81 31.24 -14.35 -1.41
N VAL A 82 30.17 -14.58 -0.66
CA VAL A 82 30.15 -15.58 0.41
C VAL A 82 29.80 -16.91 -0.25
N GLU A 83 30.79 -17.75 -0.43
CA GLU A 83 30.60 -19.15 -0.82
C GLU A 83 30.05 -19.94 0.35
N PHE A 84 28.90 -20.59 0.13
CA PHE A 84 28.41 -21.65 1.02
C PHE A 84 28.97 -22.98 0.58
N PRO A 85 29.48 -23.82 1.48
CA PRO A 85 29.99 -25.14 1.12
C PRO A 85 28.83 -26.12 0.88
N ASP A 86 28.83 -26.70 -0.32
CA ASP A 86 28.10 -27.91 -0.68
C ASP A 86 28.70 -29.14 0.02
N LYS A 87 27.83 -30.06 0.43
CA LYS A 87 27.95 -31.51 0.70
C LYS A 87 27.36 -31.90 2.05
N ALA A 88 26.60 -32.94 2.23
CA ALA A 88 26.35 -34.18 1.48
C ALA A 88 25.04 -34.85 1.97
N PRO A 89 24.50 -35.89 1.30
CA PRO A 89 23.24 -36.51 1.66
C PRO A 89 23.42 -37.55 2.77
N VAL A 90 22.57 -37.47 3.82
CA VAL A 90 22.44 -38.54 4.80
C VAL A 90 21.06 -39.18 4.64
N SER A 91 21.09 -40.43 4.19
CA SER A 91 19.95 -41.33 4.18
C SER A 91 19.52 -41.68 5.61
N VAL A 92 18.28 -41.45 5.98
CA VAL A 92 17.69 -42.01 7.21
C VAL A 92 16.45 -42.79 6.87
N ARG A 93 16.55 -44.10 7.16
CA ARG A 93 15.47 -45.09 7.08
C ARG A 93 14.39 -44.80 8.14
N SER A 94 13.17 -44.88 7.70
CA SER A 94 11.97 -44.90 8.52
C SER A 94 11.96 -45.99 9.59
N ARG A 95 11.65 -45.66 10.83
CA ARG A 95 11.01 -46.54 11.80
C ARG A 95 10.03 -45.72 12.62
N ALA A 96 8.76 -45.96 12.39
CA ALA A 96 7.66 -45.52 13.25
C ALA A 96 7.76 -46.21 14.61
N ARG A 97 7.67 -45.43 15.68
CA ARG A 97 7.12 -45.88 16.97
C ARG A 97 6.51 -44.68 17.68
N ALA A 98 5.24 -44.83 17.98
CA ALA A 98 4.49 -43.95 18.87
C ALA A 98 5.14 -43.93 20.26
N ASP A 99 5.32 -42.75 20.83
CA ASP A 99 5.32 -42.58 22.28
C ASP A 99 4.82 -41.17 22.65
N SER A 100 3.76 -41.17 23.41
CA SER A 100 3.07 -40.01 23.95
C SER A 100 3.83 -39.48 25.17
N GLY A 101 4.03 -38.17 25.21
CA GLY A 101 4.31 -37.45 26.43
C GLY A 101 5.75 -37.06 26.66
N ARG A 102 6.08 -35.77 26.33
CA ARG A 102 6.97 -34.94 27.13
C ARG A 102 6.99 -33.48 26.62
N VAL A 103 6.33 -32.63 27.41
CA VAL A 103 6.75 -31.28 27.80
C VAL A 103 7.75 -30.58 26.89
N SER A 104 7.29 -29.56 26.23
CA SER A 104 8.06 -28.54 25.53
C SER A 104 9.13 -27.90 26.44
N ARG A 105 10.38 -28.29 26.27
CA ARG A 105 11.53 -27.51 26.76
C ARG A 105 11.92 -26.51 25.67
N GLY A 106 11.85 -25.24 26.05
CA GLY A 106 12.14 -24.10 25.22
C GLY A 106 13.41 -24.20 24.38
N PHE A 107 13.25 -24.01 23.10
CA PHE A 107 14.33 -23.85 22.14
C PHE A 107 14.79 -22.39 22.16
N LYS A 108 15.75 -22.05 23.08
CA LYS A 108 16.54 -20.84 22.93
C LYS A 108 17.55 -21.08 21.80
N ARG A 109 17.22 -20.69 20.58
CA ARG A 109 18.20 -20.52 19.51
C ARG A 109 18.42 -19.05 19.26
N SER A 110 19.41 -18.48 19.93
CA SER A 110 20.00 -17.20 19.60
C SER A 110 20.88 -17.36 18.36
N MET A 111 20.45 -16.87 17.21
CA MET A 111 21.35 -16.50 16.12
C MET A 111 21.63 -15.00 16.25
N ASN A 112 22.88 -14.64 16.52
CA ASN A 112 23.39 -13.27 16.62
C ASN A 112 22.73 -12.33 17.67
N GLY A 113 22.29 -12.84 18.80
CA GLY A 113 21.86 -12.00 19.93
C GLY A 113 20.52 -11.24 19.73
N ARG A 114 19.83 -11.39 18.60
CA ARG A 114 18.48 -10.83 18.37
C ARG A 114 17.43 -11.90 18.58
N GLN A 115 16.50 -11.64 19.49
CA GLN A 115 15.34 -12.50 19.74
C GLN A 115 14.25 -12.14 18.70
N PHE A 116 13.64 -13.16 18.06
CA PHE A 116 12.51 -12.93 17.16
C PHE A 116 11.23 -12.69 17.96
N ILE A 117 10.38 -11.77 17.48
CA ILE A 117 9.04 -11.54 18.05
C ILE A 117 8.04 -12.60 17.57
N TYR A 118 8.17 -13.03 16.32
CA TYR A 118 7.37 -14.09 15.72
C TYR A 118 8.23 -14.95 14.79
N HIS A 119 7.99 -16.25 14.79
CA HIS A 119 8.67 -17.20 13.89
C HIS A 119 7.66 -18.15 13.27
N MET A 120 7.79 -18.42 11.96
CA MET A 120 7.02 -19.44 11.26
C MET A 120 7.92 -20.34 10.43
N GLN A 121 7.61 -21.66 10.44
CA GLN A 121 8.36 -22.67 9.71
C GLN A 121 7.39 -23.62 8.97
N GLY A 122 7.58 -23.73 7.66
CA GLY A 122 6.79 -24.63 6.82
C GLY A 122 5.30 -24.29 6.77
N LEU A 123 4.92 -23.04 7.09
CA LEU A 123 3.54 -22.64 7.25
C LEU A 123 2.80 -22.74 5.91
N SER A 124 1.73 -23.54 5.88
CA SER A 124 0.91 -23.77 4.70
C SER A 124 -0.57 -23.82 5.08
N LYS A 125 -1.42 -23.17 4.28
CA LYS A 125 -2.88 -23.16 4.47
C LYS A 125 -3.59 -23.51 3.19
N THR A 126 -4.50 -24.48 3.29
CA THR A 126 -5.38 -24.91 2.19
C THR A 126 -6.82 -24.84 2.68
N TYR A 127 -7.68 -24.13 1.95
CA TYR A 127 -9.11 -24.06 2.26
C TYR A 127 -9.88 -25.28 1.72
N PRO A 128 -11.08 -25.56 2.25
CA PRO A 128 -12.01 -26.53 1.64
C PRO A 128 -12.16 -26.23 0.15
N ALA A 129 -12.26 -27.21 -0.70
CA ALA A 129 -12.18 -27.10 -2.17
C ALA A 129 -10.75 -27.11 -2.76
N GLY A 130 -9.72 -27.38 -1.95
CA GLY A 130 -8.35 -27.59 -2.45
C GLY A 130 -7.60 -26.31 -2.85
N LYS A 131 -8.14 -25.12 -2.56
CA LYS A 131 -7.46 -23.86 -2.85
C LYS A 131 -6.31 -23.66 -1.85
N LYS A 132 -5.07 -23.83 -2.30
CA LYS A 132 -3.87 -23.47 -1.54
C LYS A 132 -3.71 -21.95 -1.54
N VAL A 133 -3.61 -21.37 -0.35
CA VAL A 133 -3.47 -19.91 -0.16
C VAL A 133 -2.07 -19.55 0.32
N LEU A 134 -1.50 -20.33 1.24
CA LEU A 134 -0.13 -20.19 1.73
C LEU A 134 0.60 -21.52 1.53
N GLU A 135 1.86 -21.48 1.08
CA GLU A 135 2.65 -22.67 0.78
C GLU A 135 4.08 -22.53 1.29
N ASN A 136 4.43 -23.35 2.30
CA ASN A 136 5.78 -23.49 2.85
C ASN A 136 6.47 -22.16 3.20
N ILE A 137 5.77 -21.28 3.93
CA ILE A 137 6.32 -19.99 4.36
C ILE A 137 7.26 -20.21 5.55
N ASN A 138 8.47 -19.68 5.44
CA ASN A 138 9.50 -19.73 6.47
C ASN A 138 10.01 -18.31 6.70
N LEU A 139 9.57 -17.66 7.77
CA LEU A 139 9.88 -16.26 8.08
C LEU A 139 10.13 -16.07 9.57
N SER A 140 10.95 -15.09 9.89
CA SER A 140 11.23 -14.66 11.26
C SER A 140 11.16 -13.15 11.33
N PHE A 141 10.44 -12.63 12.31
CA PHE A 141 10.18 -11.21 12.47
C PHE A 141 10.93 -10.64 13.68
N TYR A 142 11.58 -9.51 13.50
CA TYR A 142 12.29 -8.81 14.58
C TYR A 142 11.34 -7.93 15.39
N PRO A 143 11.64 -7.65 16.68
CA PRO A 143 10.77 -6.88 17.59
C PRO A 143 10.50 -5.44 17.16
N ASP A 144 11.39 -4.84 16.37
CA ASP A 144 11.32 -3.46 15.90
C ASP A 144 10.92 -3.32 14.43
N ALA A 145 10.63 -4.44 13.75
CA ALA A 145 10.39 -4.45 12.32
C ALA A 145 9.06 -3.81 11.93
N LYS A 146 9.08 -2.94 10.92
CA LYS A 146 7.91 -2.34 10.29
C LYS A 146 7.72 -2.95 8.91
N ILE A 147 6.74 -3.82 8.76
CA ILE A 147 6.60 -4.70 7.59
C ILE A 147 5.27 -4.43 6.89
N GLY A 148 5.33 -4.06 5.61
CA GLY A 148 4.16 -3.98 4.74
C GLY A 148 3.93 -5.31 4.03
N VAL A 149 2.69 -5.80 4.00
CA VAL A 149 2.32 -7.04 3.29
C VAL A 149 1.59 -6.70 2.02
N LEU A 150 2.17 -7.07 0.89
CA LEU A 150 1.61 -6.86 -0.44
C LEU A 150 1.22 -8.18 -1.11
N GLY A 151 0.31 -8.11 -2.05
CA GLY A 151 -0.13 -9.25 -2.86
C GLY A 151 -1.50 -9.02 -3.45
N VAL A 152 -1.83 -9.74 -4.51
CA VAL A 152 -3.14 -9.67 -5.16
C VAL A 152 -4.26 -10.07 -4.20
N ASN A 153 -5.49 -9.62 -4.48
CA ASN A 153 -6.63 -9.99 -3.66
C ASN A 153 -6.84 -11.51 -3.67
N GLY A 154 -7.03 -12.08 -2.47
CA GLY A 154 -7.11 -13.53 -2.28
C GLY A 154 -5.76 -14.27 -2.23
N SER A 155 -4.62 -13.55 -2.17
CA SER A 155 -3.28 -14.16 -2.00
C SER A 155 -3.01 -14.68 -0.59
N GLY A 156 -3.89 -14.39 0.39
CA GLY A 156 -3.75 -14.87 1.76
C GLY A 156 -3.23 -13.85 2.77
N LYS A 157 -3.23 -12.57 2.45
CA LYS A 157 -2.78 -11.49 3.35
C LYS A 157 -3.49 -11.54 4.71
N SER A 158 -4.81 -11.41 4.73
CA SER A 158 -5.61 -11.48 5.96
C SER A 158 -5.54 -12.86 6.64
N THR A 159 -5.41 -13.94 5.85
CA THR A 159 -5.20 -15.29 6.40
C THR A 159 -3.89 -15.38 7.18
N LEU A 160 -2.81 -14.82 6.65
CA LEU A 160 -1.52 -14.76 7.34
C LEU A 160 -1.64 -14.01 8.68
N LEU A 161 -2.28 -12.82 8.67
CA LEU A 161 -2.49 -12.04 9.89
C LEU A 161 -3.33 -12.82 10.92
N ARG A 162 -4.42 -13.49 10.51
CA ARG A 162 -5.28 -14.28 11.40
C ARG A 162 -4.55 -15.47 12.01
N ILE A 163 -3.67 -16.12 11.27
CA ILE A 163 -2.80 -17.18 11.80
C ILE A 163 -1.82 -16.59 12.83
N MET A 164 -1.20 -15.45 12.52
CA MET A 164 -0.28 -14.79 13.45
C MET A 164 -0.96 -14.26 14.71
N ALA A 165 -2.22 -13.86 14.60
CA ALA A 165 -3.07 -13.48 15.74
C ALA A 165 -3.56 -14.68 16.57
N GLY A 166 -3.33 -15.91 16.13
CA GLY A 166 -3.82 -17.12 16.79
C GLY A 166 -5.32 -17.39 16.62
N ILE A 167 -6.00 -16.67 15.73
CA ILE A 167 -7.43 -16.82 15.43
C ILE A 167 -7.67 -18.02 14.52
N ASP A 168 -6.83 -18.17 13.48
CA ASP A 168 -6.88 -19.32 12.57
C ASP A 168 -5.79 -20.32 12.97
N THR A 169 -6.21 -21.45 13.55
CA THR A 169 -5.33 -22.53 14.03
C THR A 169 -5.25 -23.72 13.08
N GLU A 170 -6.04 -23.71 12.00
CA GLU A 170 -6.09 -24.80 11.02
C GLU A 170 -5.07 -24.61 9.91
N PHE A 171 -3.79 -24.82 10.18
CA PHE A 171 -2.71 -24.75 9.20
C PHE A 171 -1.70 -25.88 9.40
N VAL A 172 -0.86 -26.09 8.40
CA VAL A 172 0.25 -27.06 8.46
C VAL A 172 1.54 -26.28 8.67
N GLY A 173 2.45 -26.80 9.49
CA GLY A 173 3.68 -26.13 9.86
C GLY A 173 3.66 -25.61 11.30
N GLU A 174 4.60 -24.76 11.63
CA GLU A 174 4.75 -24.20 12.99
C GLU A 174 4.74 -22.67 12.92
N GLY A 175 4.05 -22.05 13.88
CA GLY A 175 4.05 -20.59 14.08
C GLY A 175 3.97 -20.28 15.57
N PHE A 176 4.88 -19.47 16.08
CA PHE A 176 4.88 -19.10 17.49
C PHE A 176 5.36 -17.68 17.73
N VAL A 177 4.75 -17.06 18.72
CA VAL A 177 5.08 -15.75 19.28
C VAL A 177 6.18 -15.92 20.31
N ALA A 178 7.02 -14.90 20.50
CA ALA A 178 7.99 -14.89 21.59
C ALA A 178 7.30 -15.00 22.96
N GLU A 179 7.93 -15.69 23.90
CA GLU A 179 7.37 -15.88 25.24
C GLU A 179 7.15 -14.53 25.95
N GLY A 180 5.93 -14.29 26.41
CA GLY A 180 5.53 -13.05 27.09
C GLY A 180 5.16 -11.88 26.17
N ALA A 181 5.29 -12.01 24.85
CA ALA A 181 4.89 -10.96 23.91
C ALA A 181 3.38 -10.95 23.67
N ARG A 182 2.78 -9.76 23.66
CA ARG A 182 1.36 -9.54 23.38
C ARG A 182 1.17 -9.23 21.91
N VAL A 183 0.16 -9.86 21.30
CA VAL A 183 -0.23 -9.63 19.90
C VAL A 183 -1.56 -8.88 19.89
N GLY A 184 -1.59 -7.78 19.15
CA GLY A 184 -2.82 -7.04 18.87
C GLY A 184 -3.18 -7.14 17.40
N TYR A 185 -4.44 -7.37 17.09
CA TYR A 185 -4.93 -7.52 15.74
C TYR A 185 -6.15 -6.65 15.44
N LEU A 186 -6.07 -5.85 14.38
CA LEU A 186 -7.19 -5.09 13.85
C LEU A 186 -7.88 -5.91 12.76
N GLU A 187 -9.06 -6.40 13.05
CA GLU A 187 -9.90 -7.12 12.07
C GLU A 187 -10.57 -6.18 11.07
N GLN A 188 -10.97 -6.72 9.90
CA GLN A 188 -11.77 -5.95 8.93
C GLN A 188 -13.12 -5.51 9.50
N GLU A 189 -13.76 -6.36 10.31
CA GLU A 189 -15.04 -6.08 11.00
C GLU A 189 -14.84 -6.27 12.51
N PRO A 190 -14.26 -5.27 13.21
CA PRO A 190 -13.94 -5.42 14.62
C PRO A 190 -15.19 -5.52 15.49
N GLN A 191 -15.12 -6.39 16.49
CA GLN A 191 -16.15 -6.54 17.50
C GLN A 191 -15.86 -5.58 18.66
N LEU A 192 -16.79 -4.69 18.94
CA LEU A 192 -16.81 -3.80 20.09
C LEU A 192 -17.88 -4.24 21.07
N ASP A 193 -17.72 -3.93 22.34
CA ASP A 193 -18.72 -4.22 23.37
C ASP A 193 -19.96 -3.33 23.16
N ALA A 194 -21.05 -3.94 22.72
CA ALA A 194 -22.31 -3.26 22.41
C ALA A 194 -23.00 -2.65 23.64
N SER A 195 -22.62 -3.08 24.87
CA SER A 195 -23.17 -2.57 26.13
C SER A 195 -22.51 -1.27 26.61
N LYS A 196 -21.40 -0.87 25.97
CA LYS A 196 -20.57 0.26 26.34
C LYS A 196 -20.62 1.38 25.34
N THR A 197 -20.31 2.59 25.80
CA THR A 197 -20.13 3.77 24.94
C THR A 197 -18.84 3.69 24.14
N VAL A 198 -18.65 4.61 23.20
CA VAL A 198 -17.41 4.73 22.41
C VAL A 198 -16.21 4.94 23.34
N ARG A 199 -16.29 5.90 24.30
CA ARG A 199 -15.20 6.20 25.23
C ARG A 199 -14.87 5.00 26.12
N GLU A 200 -15.86 4.31 26.65
CA GLU A 200 -15.65 3.13 27.48
C GLU A 200 -14.95 1.99 26.72
N ASN A 201 -15.32 1.76 25.46
CA ASN A 201 -14.62 0.80 24.61
C ASN A 201 -13.15 1.18 24.35
N VAL A 202 -12.86 2.47 24.13
CA VAL A 202 -11.48 2.95 23.93
C VAL A 202 -10.68 2.82 25.25
N MET A 203 -11.30 3.15 26.39
CA MET A 203 -10.67 3.07 27.71
C MET A 203 -10.27 1.64 28.11
N GLU A 204 -10.91 0.61 27.56
CA GLU A 204 -10.46 -0.78 27.74
C GLU A 204 -9.02 -1.00 27.23
N GLY A 205 -8.62 -0.33 26.14
CA GLY A 205 -7.25 -0.42 25.61
C GLY A 205 -6.20 0.14 26.57
N VAL A 206 -6.59 1.01 27.49
CA VAL A 206 -5.71 1.60 28.50
C VAL A 206 -5.98 1.08 29.91
N ALA A 207 -6.85 0.08 30.09
CA ALA A 207 -7.26 -0.42 31.39
C ALA A 207 -6.08 -0.83 32.29
N ALA A 208 -5.08 -1.52 31.73
CA ALA A 208 -3.86 -1.88 32.45
C ALA A 208 -3.03 -0.66 32.91
N LYS A 209 -2.98 0.38 32.06
CA LYS A 209 -2.29 1.64 32.38
C LYS A 209 -3.04 2.43 33.43
N LYS A 210 -4.37 2.47 33.32
CA LYS A 210 -5.24 3.11 34.30
C LYS A 210 -5.18 2.44 35.67
N ALA A 211 -5.15 1.10 35.72
CA ALA A 211 -5.00 0.36 36.97
C ALA A 211 -3.72 0.71 37.74
N VAL A 212 -2.61 1.02 37.03
CA VAL A 212 -1.36 1.50 37.66
C VAL A 212 -1.56 2.87 38.30
N LEU A 213 -2.24 3.79 37.61
CA LEU A 213 -2.57 5.12 38.15
C LEU A 213 -3.54 5.04 39.34
N ASP A 214 -4.59 4.24 39.23
CA ASP A 214 -5.59 4.06 40.28
C ASP A 214 -4.93 3.47 41.54
N ARG A 215 -4.04 2.48 41.38
CA ARG A 215 -3.29 1.87 42.47
C ARG A 215 -2.32 2.87 43.13
N TYR A 216 -1.63 3.68 42.32
CA TYR A 216 -0.79 4.75 42.85
C TYR A 216 -1.60 5.76 43.68
N ASN A 217 -2.76 6.21 43.14
CA ASN A 217 -3.64 7.16 43.84
C ASN A 217 -4.22 6.57 45.13
N GLU A 218 -4.57 5.28 45.11
CA GLU A 218 -5.06 4.57 46.30
C GLU A 218 -3.99 4.55 47.41
N ILE A 219 -2.74 4.21 47.06
CA ILE A 219 -1.61 4.22 47.99
C ILE A 219 -1.30 5.64 48.47
N ALA A 220 -1.34 6.63 47.57
CA ALA A 220 -1.10 8.03 47.93
C ALA A 220 -2.15 8.58 48.89
N ALA A 221 -3.42 8.14 48.75
CA ALA A 221 -4.50 8.51 49.68
C ALA A 221 -4.37 7.83 51.05
N ASN A 222 -3.78 6.63 51.10
CA ASN A 222 -3.64 5.81 52.30
C ASN A 222 -2.15 5.45 52.54
N TYR A 223 -1.28 6.46 52.54
CA TYR A 223 0.16 6.26 52.65
C TYR A 223 0.56 5.58 53.95
N SER A 224 1.41 4.56 53.86
CA SER A 224 2.09 3.92 55.00
C SER A 224 3.53 3.57 54.63
N ASP A 225 4.40 3.46 55.63
CA ASP A 225 5.81 3.11 55.39
C ASP A 225 5.95 1.73 54.69
N GLU A 226 4.99 0.82 54.87
CA GLU A 226 4.95 -0.50 54.22
C GLU A 226 4.67 -0.42 52.72
N THR A 227 3.98 0.62 52.27
CA THR A 227 3.61 0.82 50.87
C THR A 227 4.56 1.76 50.13
N ALA A 228 5.56 2.33 50.79
CA ALA A 228 6.49 3.29 50.20
C ALA A 228 7.28 2.72 48.99
N ASP A 229 7.78 1.47 49.10
CA ASP A 229 8.51 0.80 48.00
C ASP A 229 7.61 0.48 46.79
N GLU A 230 6.34 0.13 47.05
CA GLU A 230 5.35 -0.10 45.98
C GLU A 230 5.03 1.22 45.27
N MET A 231 4.81 2.29 46.05
CA MET A 231 4.53 3.61 45.51
C MET A 231 5.67 4.14 44.62
N ALA A 232 6.93 4.00 45.06
CA ALA A 232 8.09 4.39 44.26
C ALA A 232 8.17 3.62 42.94
N LYS A 233 7.94 2.31 42.95
CA LYS A 233 7.91 1.49 41.72
C LYS A 233 6.78 1.89 40.76
N LEU A 234 5.60 2.19 41.30
CA LEU A 234 4.47 2.64 40.48
C LEU A 234 4.75 4.02 39.91
N GLN A 235 5.37 4.93 40.66
CA GLN A 235 5.78 6.25 40.19
C GLN A 235 6.79 6.14 39.04
N ASP A 236 7.83 5.31 39.17
CA ASP A 236 8.79 5.05 38.09
C ASP A 236 8.09 4.53 36.84
N GLN A 237 7.08 3.67 36.95
CA GLN A 237 6.29 3.18 35.83
C GLN A 237 5.43 4.27 35.20
N ILE A 238 4.80 5.13 36.00
CA ILE A 238 3.97 6.25 35.55
C ILE A 238 4.85 7.26 34.79
N ASP A 239 5.99 7.63 35.36
CA ASP A 239 6.92 8.60 34.77
C ASP A 239 7.55 8.06 33.47
N SER A 240 8.00 6.81 33.48
CA SER A 240 8.62 6.19 32.30
C SER A 240 7.66 6.04 31.12
N LYS A 241 6.36 5.88 31.36
CA LYS A 241 5.32 5.72 30.34
C LYS A 241 4.47 6.98 30.14
N ASN A 242 4.80 8.08 30.84
CA ASN A 242 4.04 9.35 30.82
C ASN A 242 2.54 9.15 31.04
N LEU A 243 2.16 8.38 32.07
CA LEU A 243 0.75 8.03 32.31
C LEU A 243 -0.04 9.14 33.01
N TRP A 244 0.62 10.20 33.53
CA TRP A 244 -0.07 11.34 34.15
C TRP A 244 -1.08 12.01 33.24
N ASP A 245 -0.78 12.06 31.93
CA ASP A 245 -1.62 12.67 30.91
C ASP A 245 -2.43 11.63 30.12
N LEU A 246 -2.77 10.48 30.73
CA LEU A 246 -3.42 9.37 30.03
C LEU A 246 -4.75 9.76 29.35
N ASP A 247 -5.60 10.52 30.05
CA ASP A 247 -6.88 10.97 29.51
C ASP A 247 -6.67 11.91 28.30
N SER A 248 -5.69 12.82 28.38
CA SER A 248 -5.33 13.70 27.25
C SER A 248 -4.78 12.93 26.07
N GLN A 249 -4.03 11.84 26.30
CA GLN A 249 -3.55 10.96 25.22
C GLN A 249 -4.71 10.22 24.54
N VAL A 250 -5.70 9.79 25.31
CA VAL A 250 -6.93 9.17 24.80
C VAL A 250 -7.71 10.16 23.97
N ASP A 251 -7.95 11.37 24.47
CA ASP A 251 -8.68 12.42 23.76
C ASP A 251 -7.99 12.80 22.45
N LEU A 252 -6.65 12.98 22.48
CA LEU A 252 -5.86 13.27 21.29
C LEU A 252 -5.98 12.16 20.24
N ALA A 253 -5.91 10.89 20.65
CA ALA A 253 -6.02 9.77 19.73
C ALA A 253 -7.44 9.64 19.13
N MET A 254 -8.47 9.86 19.96
CA MET A 254 -9.87 9.85 19.52
C MET A 254 -10.17 10.98 18.55
N ASP A 255 -9.65 12.19 18.79
CA ASP A 255 -9.82 13.33 17.89
C ASP A 255 -9.06 13.12 16.58
N ALA A 256 -7.82 12.65 16.64
CA ALA A 256 -6.99 12.41 15.46
C ALA A 256 -7.57 11.34 14.52
N LEU A 257 -8.18 10.30 15.08
CA LEU A 257 -8.89 9.27 14.30
C LEU A 257 -10.36 9.64 14.03
N ARG A 258 -10.79 10.84 14.44
CA ARG A 258 -12.18 11.31 14.30
C ARG A 258 -13.19 10.26 14.77
N CYS A 259 -12.94 9.70 15.94
CA CYS A 259 -13.89 8.80 16.59
C CYS A 259 -15.24 9.51 16.79
N PRO A 260 -16.37 8.77 16.82
CA PRO A 260 -17.68 9.33 17.18
C PRO A 260 -17.68 9.99 18.56
N ALA A 261 -18.79 10.65 18.90
CA ALA A 261 -18.96 11.26 20.21
C ALA A 261 -18.75 10.23 21.34
N ASP A 262 -18.20 10.68 22.44
CA ASP A 262 -17.76 9.83 23.56
C ASP A 262 -18.90 8.98 24.15
N ASP A 263 -20.11 9.55 24.17
CA ASP A 263 -21.35 8.97 24.68
C ASP A 263 -22.15 8.17 23.63
N ALA A 264 -21.65 8.12 22.38
CA ALA A 264 -22.36 7.42 21.31
C ALA A 264 -22.45 5.91 21.58
N GLU A 265 -23.63 5.34 21.27
CA GLU A 265 -23.87 3.91 21.39
C GLU A 265 -23.22 3.15 20.22
N VAL A 266 -22.41 2.15 20.52
CA VAL A 266 -21.69 1.33 19.53
C VAL A 266 -22.64 0.64 18.53
N THR A 267 -23.86 0.29 18.95
CA THR A 267 -24.87 -0.36 18.11
C THR A 267 -25.31 0.50 16.92
N LYS A 268 -25.30 1.84 17.06
CA LYS A 268 -25.73 2.80 16.04
C LYS A 268 -24.63 3.22 15.09
N LEU A 269 -23.38 2.79 15.35
CA LEU A 269 -22.23 3.17 14.56
C LEU A 269 -22.18 2.42 13.23
N SER A 270 -21.76 3.14 12.18
CA SER A 270 -21.37 2.54 10.90
C SER A 270 -20.14 1.63 11.03
N GLY A 271 -19.93 0.73 10.06
CA GLY A 271 -18.75 -0.16 10.06
C GLY A 271 -17.42 0.60 10.11
N GLY A 272 -17.33 1.73 9.38
CA GLY A 272 -16.13 2.58 9.40
C GLY A 272 -15.89 3.26 10.75
N GLU A 273 -16.94 3.69 11.44
CA GLU A 273 -16.82 4.27 12.79
C GLU A 273 -16.39 3.24 13.81
N LYS A 274 -16.99 2.05 13.81
CA LYS A 274 -16.55 0.92 14.66
C LYS A 274 -15.09 0.60 14.47
N ARG A 275 -14.62 0.65 13.22
CA ARG A 275 -13.22 0.37 12.88
C ARG A 275 -12.27 1.43 13.42
N ARG A 276 -12.63 2.73 13.35
CA ARG A 276 -11.85 3.83 13.93
C ARG A 276 -11.72 3.70 15.45
N VAL A 277 -12.82 3.35 16.14
CA VAL A 277 -12.83 3.11 17.58
C VAL A 277 -11.93 1.92 17.96
N ALA A 278 -12.03 0.80 17.22
CA ALA A 278 -11.19 -0.37 17.45
C ALA A 278 -9.71 -0.10 17.19
N LEU A 279 -9.39 0.66 16.14
CA LEU A 279 -8.02 1.09 15.86
C LEU A 279 -7.48 1.97 16.99
N CYS A 280 -8.26 2.95 17.46
CA CYS A 280 -7.91 3.81 18.58
C CYS A 280 -7.59 3.00 19.84
N LYS A 281 -8.49 2.08 20.24
CA LYS A 281 -8.31 1.15 21.35
C LYS A 281 -6.99 0.37 21.22
N LEU A 282 -6.73 -0.20 20.04
CA LEU A 282 -5.57 -1.05 19.78
C LEU A 282 -4.25 -0.27 19.82
N LEU A 283 -4.21 0.95 19.28
CA LEU A 283 -3.02 1.82 19.32
C LEU A 283 -2.68 2.25 20.75
N LEU A 284 -3.69 2.49 21.56
CA LEU A 284 -3.53 2.88 22.97
C LEU A 284 -3.09 1.71 23.87
N ASP A 285 -3.48 0.47 23.55
CA ASP A 285 -3.01 -0.75 24.26
C ASP A 285 -1.51 -1.00 24.07
N GLN A 286 -0.97 -0.67 22.90
CA GLN A 286 0.45 -0.83 22.55
C GLN A 286 0.97 -2.26 22.73
N PRO A 287 0.45 -3.27 22.01
CA PRO A 287 1.00 -4.62 22.01
C PRO A 287 2.41 -4.69 21.41
N ASP A 288 3.18 -5.73 21.76
CA ASP A 288 4.56 -5.92 21.26
C ASP A 288 4.60 -6.26 19.75
N LEU A 289 3.57 -6.95 19.25
CA LEU A 289 3.34 -7.21 17.83
C LEU A 289 1.96 -6.68 17.42
N LEU A 290 1.94 -5.69 16.54
CA LEU A 290 0.74 -5.05 16.02
C LEU A 290 0.45 -5.55 14.61
N LEU A 291 -0.72 -6.16 14.42
CA LEU A 291 -1.20 -6.69 13.14
C LEU A 291 -2.36 -5.82 12.65
N LEU A 292 -2.19 -5.16 11.51
CA LEU A 292 -3.17 -4.23 10.96
C LEU A 292 -3.63 -4.70 9.57
N ASP A 293 -4.92 -5.00 9.43
CA ASP A 293 -5.52 -5.37 8.14
C ASP A 293 -6.30 -4.19 7.58
N GLU A 294 -5.76 -3.53 6.55
CA GLU A 294 -6.28 -2.33 5.88
C GLU A 294 -6.62 -1.15 6.83
N PRO A 295 -5.69 -0.71 7.70
CA PRO A 295 -5.98 0.31 8.71
C PRO A 295 -6.32 1.69 8.12
N THR A 296 -5.95 1.96 6.89
CA THR A 296 -6.19 3.23 6.20
C THR A 296 -7.59 3.34 5.59
N ASN A 297 -8.31 2.22 5.40
CA ASN A 297 -9.65 2.22 4.86
C ASN A 297 -10.61 2.99 5.78
N HIS A 298 -11.44 3.84 5.19
CA HIS A 298 -12.39 4.73 5.88
C HIS A 298 -11.76 5.84 6.75
N LEU A 299 -10.43 6.04 6.66
CA LEU A 299 -9.76 7.21 7.22
C LEU A 299 -9.63 8.29 6.15
N ASP A 300 -9.74 9.54 6.54
CA ASP A 300 -9.38 10.65 5.67
C ASP A 300 -7.86 10.91 5.67
N ALA A 301 -7.39 11.69 4.70
CA ALA A 301 -5.96 11.91 4.49
C ALA A 301 -5.23 12.48 5.73
N GLU A 302 -5.92 13.31 6.52
CA GLU A 302 -5.32 13.90 7.74
C GLU A 302 -5.17 12.86 8.85
N SER A 303 -6.20 12.00 9.07
CA SER A 303 -6.13 10.88 10.02
C SER A 303 -5.08 9.84 9.60
N VAL A 304 -4.94 9.58 8.30
CA VAL A 304 -3.88 8.69 7.76
C VAL A 304 -2.50 9.28 8.06
N ASN A 305 -2.30 10.58 7.84
CA ASN A 305 -1.02 11.25 8.12
C ASN A 305 -0.64 11.18 9.61
N TRP A 306 -1.62 11.40 10.51
CA TRP A 306 -1.40 11.22 11.94
C TRP A 306 -1.02 9.77 12.29
N LEU A 307 -1.74 8.79 11.70
CA LEU A 307 -1.47 7.37 11.92
C LEU A 307 -0.06 6.98 11.46
N GLU A 308 0.40 7.49 10.30
CA GLU A 308 1.78 7.33 9.83
C GLU A 308 2.79 7.82 10.86
N GLY A 309 2.59 9.05 11.37
CA GLY A 309 3.45 9.65 12.39
C GLY A 309 3.48 8.84 13.69
N HIS A 310 2.35 8.27 14.09
CA HIS A 310 2.23 7.42 15.28
C HIS A 310 2.95 6.07 15.09
N LEU A 311 2.70 5.37 13.98
CA LEU A 311 3.28 4.06 13.71
C LEU A 311 4.79 4.10 13.44
N ARG A 312 5.30 5.17 12.86
CA ARG A 312 6.77 5.38 12.73
C ARG A 312 7.49 5.39 14.07
N LYS A 313 6.85 5.93 15.11
CA LYS A 313 7.39 6.02 16.47
C LYS A 313 7.03 4.82 17.35
N TYR A 314 6.20 3.91 16.83
CA TYR A 314 5.73 2.77 17.59
C TYR A 314 6.89 1.85 18.01
N PRO A 315 7.02 1.48 19.29
CA PRO A 315 8.19 0.75 19.78
C PRO A 315 8.19 -0.74 19.40
N GLY A 316 7.01 -1.35 19.15
CA GLY A 316 6.87 -2.77 18.81
C GLY A 316 7.00 -3.07 17.34
N ALA A 317 6.96 -4.35 16.99
CA ALA A 317 6.88 -4.80 15.62
C ALA A 317 5.49 -4.52 15.03
N ILE A 318 5.45 -4.17 13.74
CA ILE A 318 4.20 -3.91 13.04
C ILE A 318 4.17 -4.72 11.74
N LEU A 319 3.06 -5.40 11.50
CA LEU A 319 2.76 -6.01 10.21
C LEU A 319 1.47 -5.38 9.67
N ILE A 320 1.56 -4.76 8.49
CA ILE A 320 0.48 -3.95 7.91
C ILE A 320 0.11 -4.51 6.55
N VAL A 321 -1.15 -4.84 6.37
CA VAL A 321 -1.75 -5.05 5.05
C VAL A 321 -2.43 -3.75 4.66
N THR A 322 -2.00 -3.10 3.58
CA THR A 322 -2.69 -1.95 3.02
C THR A 322 -2.34 -1.77 1.55
N HIS A 323 -3.23 -1.10 0.83
CA HIS A 323 -3.03 -0.69 -0.55
C HIS A 323 -2.57 0.77 -0.68
N ASP A 324 -2.50 1.53 0.42
CA ASP A 324 -1.97 2.89 0.48
C ASP A 324 -0.44 2.87 0.35
N ARG A 325 0.04 3.29 -0.80
CA ARG A 325 1.46 3.25 -1.18
C ARG A 325 2.30 4.28 -0.44
N TYR A 326 1.77 5.50 -0.20
CA TYR A 326 2.44 6.52 0.60
C TYR A 326 2.61 6.06 2.04
N PHE A 327 1.57 5.47 2.59
CA PHE A 327 1.62 4.91 3.93
C PHE A 327 2.70 3.84 4.06
N LEU A 328 2.77 2.90 3.10
CA LEU A 328 3.83 1.89 3.07
C LEU A 328 5.21 2.51 2.91
N ASP A 329 5.35 3.52 2.05
CA ASP A 329 6.64 4.17 1.80
C ASP A 329 7.16 4.92 3.03
N ASN A 330 6.26 5.53 3.81
CA ASN A 330 6.58 6.32 4.98
C ASN A 330 6.78 5.50 6.25
N VAL A 331 6.07 4.38 6.43
CA VAL A 331 6.04 3.62 7.68
C VAL A 331 6.93 2.39 7.64
N THR A 332 7.03 1.71 6.48
CA THR A 332 7.67 0.39 6.43
C THR A 332 9.16 0.44 6.14
N SER A 333 9.89 -0.50 6.72
CA SER A 333 11.31 -0.78 6.44
C SER A 333 11.54 -2.11 5.73
N TRP A 334 10.48 -2.93 5.64
CA TRP A 334 10.44 -4.20 4.93
C TRP A 334 9.11 -4.36 4.21
N ILE A 335 9.14 -5.00 3.06
CA ILE A 335 7.94 -5.43 2.33
C ILE A 335 7.95 -6.95 2.22
N LEU A 336 6.83 -7.57 2.59
CA LEU A 336 6.55 -8.99 2.39
C LEU A 336 5.56 -9.15 1.24
N GLU A 337 6.02 -9.61 0.10
CA GLU A 337 5.15 -9.92 -1.03
C GLU A 337 4.63 -11.35 -0.95
N LEU A 338 3.30 -11.51 -0.97
CA LEU A 338 2.63 -12.80 -1.08
C LEU A 338 2.29 -13.08 -2.54
N ASP A 339 3.11 -13.91 -3.18
CA ASP A 339 2.98 -14.30 -4.58
C ASP A 339 2.80 -15.80 -4.71
N HIS A 340 1.68 -16.23 -5.33
CA HIS A 340 1.35 -17.66 -5.52
C HIS A 340 1.53 -18.53 -4.25
N GLY A 341 1.11 -18.00 -3.09
CA GLY A 341 1.20 -18.67 -1.80
C GLY A 341 2.57 -18.63 -1.14
N ARG A 342 3.58 -18.02 -1.76
CA ARG A 342 4.93 -17.86 -1.21
C ARG A 342 5.11 -16.47 -0.62
N GLY A 343 5.81 -16.40 0.50
CA GLY A 343 6.20 -15.12 1.12
C GLY A 343 7.62 -14.73 0.71
N ILE A 344 7.76 -13.61 0.04
CA ILE A 344 9.05 -13.10 -0.45
C ILE A 344 9.34 -11.78 0.27
N PRO A 345 10.34 -11.74 1.18
CA PRO A 345 10.72 -10.52 1.87
C PRO A 345 11.64 -9.66 1.00
N TYR A 346 11.41 -8.34 1.03
CA TYR A 346 12.25 -7.32 0.41
C TYR A 346 12.64 -6.29 1.47
N GLU A 347 13.91 -5.93 1.51
CA GLU A 347 14.42 -4.87 2.36
C GLU A 347 14.12 -3.50 1.75
N GLY A 348 13.61 -2.58 2.56
CA GLY A 348 13.25 -1.23 2.18
C GLY A 348 11.74 -0.98 2.19
N ASN A 349 11.37 0.22 1.75
CA ASN A 349 10.00 0.70 1.64
C ASN A 349 9.34 0.29 0.32
N TYR A 350 8.14 0.81 0.04
CA TYR A 350 7.38 0.50 -1.18
C TYR A 350 8.14 0.87 -2.46
N THR A 351 8.77 2.05 -2.51
CA THR A 351 9.58 2.51 -3.66
C THR A 351 10.78 1.58 -3.92
N ALA A 352 11.46 1.16 -2.87
CA ALA A 352 12.57 0.20 -2.97
C ALA A 352 12.08 -1.17 -3.48
N TRP A 353 10.96 -1.67 -2.95
CA TRP A 353 10.32 -2.89 -3.43
C TRP A 353 9.96 -2.81 -4.91
N LEU A 354 9.34 -1.71 -5.36
CA LEU A 354 8.94 -1.53 -6.77
C LEU A 354 10.14 -1.65 -7.71
N SER A 355 11.26 -1.00 -7.36
CA SER A 355 12.50 -1.08 -8.15
C SER A 355 13.11 -2.49 -8.17
N GLN A 356 13.07 -3.20 -7.04
CA GLN A 356 13.57 -4.57 -6.92
C GLN A 356 12.67 -5.55 -7.69
N LYS A 357 11.33 -5.38 -7.59
CA LYS A 357 10.35 -6.19 -8.34
C LYS A 357 10.52 -6.00 -9.85
N GLN A 358 10.70 -4.76 -10.32
CA GLN A 358 10.94 -4.49 -11.74
C GLN A 358 12.19 -5.20 -12.26
N LYS A 359 13.31 -5.11 -11.54
CA LYS A 359 14.56 -5.82 -11.91
C LYS A 359 14.38 -7.33 -11.94
N ARG A 360 13.65 -7.88 -10.96
CA ARG A 360 13.32 -9.31 -10.92
C ARG A 360 12.48 -9.71 -12.13
N MET A 361 11.43 -8.94 -12.47
CA MET A 361 10.58 -9.21 -13.64
C MET A 361 11.38 -9.13 -14.95
N GLU A 362 12.28 -8.15 -15.10
CA GLU A 362 13.17 -8.07 -16.26
C GLU A 362 14.10 -9.28 -16.38
N GLN A 363 14.65 -9.74 -15.25
CA GLN A 363 15.49 -10.95 -15.22
C GLN A 363 14.66 -12.19 -15.57
N GLU A 364 13.50 -12.37 -14.94
CA GLU A 364 12.57 -13.47 -15.23
C GLU A 364 12.11 -13.45 -16.69
N GLY A 365 11.84 -12.27 -17.26
CA GLY A 365 11.50 -12.10 -18.67
C GLY A 365 12.61 -12.57 -19.61
N ARG A 366 13.88 -12.24 -19.31
CA ARG A 366 15.04 -12.70 -20.08
C ARG A 366 15.22 -14.23 -19.97
N GLU A 367 15.02 -14.79 -18.77
CA GLU A 367 15.08 -16.23 -18.56
C GLU A 367 13.94 -16.96 -19.28
N ASP A 368 12.73 -16.41 -19.29
CA ASP A 368 11.57 -16.97 -20.00
C ASP A 368 11.74 -16.89 -21.52
N GLU A 369 12.31 -15.80 -22.03
CA GLU A 369 12.66 -15.71 -23.46
C GLU A 369 13.73 -16.73 -23.86
N ALA A 370 14.76 -16.90 -23.03
CA ALA A 370 15.78 -17.92 -23.25
C ALA A 370 15.19 -19.35 -23.20
N ARG A 371 14.24 -19.57 -22.27
CA ARG A 371 13.50 -20.82 -22.12
C ARG A 371 12.59 -21.08 -23.33
N ARG A 372 11.86 -20.04 -23.82
CA ARG A 372 11.04 -20.14 -25.03
C ARG A 372 11.87 -20.51 -26.25
N ARG A 373 13.02 -19.86 -26.46
CA ARG A 373 13.96 -20.21 -27.55
C ARG A 373 14.50 -21.64 -27.41
N THR A 374 14.61 -22.14 -26.18
CA THR A 374 15.00 -23.54 -25.94
C THR A 374 13.86 -24.49 -26.26
N LEU A 375 12.62 -24.17 -25.86
CA LEU A 375 11.42 -24.93 -26.20
C LEU A 375 11.20 -25.01 -27.72
N GLU A 376 11.37 -23.90 -28.43
CA GLU A 376 11.26 -23.85 -29.91
C GLU A 376 12.28 -24.82 -30.54
N ARG A 377 13.56 -24.76 -30.12
CA ARG A 377 14.60 -25.68 -30.60
C ARG A 377 14.32 -27.14 -30.27
N GLU A 378 13.83 -27.42 -29.05
CA GLU A 378 13.46 -28.79 -28.67
C GLU A 378 12.22 -29.29 -29.41
N SER A 379 11.23 -28.40 -29.70
CA SER A 379 10.05 -28.69 -30.50
C SER A 379 10.43 -29.03 -31.95
N GLU A 380 11.32 -28.23 -32.59
CA GLU A 380 11.84 -28.51 -33.91
C GLU A 380 12.59 -29.86 -33.94
N TRP A 381 13.39 -30.16 -32.93
CA TRP A 381 14.08 -31.43 -32.80
C TRP A 381 13.09 -32.61 -32.65
N ILE A 382 12.03 -32.45 -31.85
CA ILE A 382 10.99 -33.47 -31.67
C ILE A 382 10.23 -33.72 -32.97
N SER A 383 9.91 -32.67 -33.77
CA SER A 383 9.20 -32.77 -35.02
C SER A 383 10.07 -33.31 -36.14
N SER A 384 11.40 -33.18 -36.08
CA SER A 384 12.32 -33.68 -37.09
C SER A 384 12.29 -35.22 -37.18
N THR A 385 12.28 -35.76 -38.37
CA THR A 385 12.29 -37.21 -38.63
C THR A 385 13.65 -37.79 -38.23
N PRO A 386 13.73 -38.86 -37.41
CA PRO A 386 15.02 -39.47 -37.02
C PRO A 386 15.67 -40.09 -38.27
N LYS A 387 16.93 -39.70 -38.53
CA LYS A 387 17.79 -40.45 -39.49
C LYS A 387 17.93 -41.87 -38.96
N ALA A 388 17.73 -42.87 -39.87
CA ALA A 388 17.66 -44.29 -39.56
C ALA A 388 18.61 -44.76 -38.46
N ARG A 389 18.11 -45.48 -37.44
CA ARG A 389 18.78 -46.16 -36.32
C ARG A 389 19.10 -45.36 -35.06
N GLN A 390 18.67 -44.11 -34.88
CA GLN A 390 18.83 -43.46 -33.56
C GLN A 390 17.47 -43.33 -32.87
N ALA A 391 17.28 -44.01 -31.72
CA ALA A 391 16.14 -43.83 -30.86
C ALA A 391 16.23 -42.44 -30.19
N LYS A 392 15.15 -41.65 -30.28
CA LYS A 392 15.07 -40.35 -29.60
C LYS A 392 15.22 -40.55 -28.09
N SER A 393 16.05 -39.74 -27.43
CA SER A 393 16.33 -39.85 -25.98
C SER A 393 15.10 -39.58 -25.15
N LYS A 394 14.67 -40.53 -24.32
CA LYS A 394 13.53 -40.40 -23.39
C LYS A 394 13.73 -39.25 -22.39
N ALA A 395 14.95 -38.99 -21.95
CA ALA A 395 15.29 -37.90 -21.04
C ALA A 395 15.05 -36.51 -21.68
N ARG A 396 15.24 -36.38 -22.99
CA ARG A 396 15.02 -35.13 -23.71
C ARG A 396 13.53 -34.83 -23.88
N TYR A 397 12.68 -35.86 -24.06
CA TYR A 397 11.22 -35.72 -24.04
C TYR A 397 10.72 -35.29 -22.65
N GLN A 398 11.23 -35.92 -21.58
CA GLN A 398 10.86 -35.54 -20.22
C GLN A 398 11.22 -34.09 -19.92
N ARG A 399 12.40 -33.63 -20.32
CA ARG A 399 12.83 -32.24 -20.15
C ARG A 399 11.97 -31.26 -20.94
N TYR A 400 11.54 -31.62 -22.15
CA TYR A 400 10.60 -30.81 -22.95
C TYR A 400 9.25 -30.70 -22.25
N ASP A 401 8.67 -31.79 -21.74
CA ASP A 401 7.42 -31.79 -21.01
C ASP A 401 7.48 -30.95 -19.73
N GLU A 402 8.60 -31.00 -19.00
CA GLU A 402 8.84 -30.16 -17.83
C GLU A 402 8.88 -28.67 -18.21
N LEU A 403 9.62 -28.33 -19.26
CA LEU A 403 9.68 -26.94 -19.77
C LEU A 403 8.31 -26.44 -20.25
N LEU A 404 7.53 -27.30 -20.89
CA LEU A 404 6.17 -26.98 -21.36
C LEU A 404 5.22 -26.75 -20.18
N LYS A 405 5.28 -27.56 -19.14
CA LYS A 405 4.48 -27.36 -17.91
C LYS A 405 4.80 -26.04 -17.24
N ILE A 406 6.09 -25.67 -17.14
CA ILE A 406 6.52 -24.39 -16.55
C ILE A 406 6.08 -23.21 -17.42
N ALA A 407 6.18 -23.29 -18.75
CA ALA A 407 5.74 -22.24 -19.67
C ALA A 407 4.22 -22.00 -19.60
N ASN A 408 3.43 -23.09 -19.52
CA ASN A 408 1.97 -23.00 -19.43
C ASN A 408 1.49 -22.48 -18.06
N ALA A 409 2.26 -22.71 -16.98
CA ALA A 409 1.92 -22.21 -15.65
C ALA A 409 2.10 -20.69 -15.49
N LYS A 410 2.89 -20.06 -16.36
CA LYS A 410 3.34 -18.65 -16.21
C LYS A 410 2.61 -17.63 -17.10
N GLN A 411 1.52 -17.97 -17.78
CA GLN A 411 0.76 -16.98 -18.58
C GLN A 411 0.04 -15.97 -17.67
N ASN A 412 0.79 -15.09 -17.02
CA ASN A 412 0.28 -13.89 -16.38
C ASN A 412 0.35 -12.73 -17.39
N THR A 413 -0.71 -12.51 -18.13
CA THR A 413 -0.93 -11.27 -18.87
C THR A 413 -1.14 -10.13 -17.88
N VAL A 414 -0.33 -9.09 -18.01
CA VAL A 414 -0.56 -7.80 -17.32
C VAL A 414 -1.94 -7.32 -17.75
N ALA A 415 -2.80 -7.06 -16.77
CA ALA A 415 -4.16 -6.57 -17.03
C ALA A 415 -4.06 -5.14 -17.58
N GLN A 416 -4.53 -4.89 -18.79
CA GLN A 416 -4.63 -3.56 -19.38
C GLN A 416 -6.09 -3.14 -19.41
N ILE A 417 -6.44 -2.12 -18.62
CA ILE A 417 -7.78 -1.52 -18.62
C ILE A 417 -7.81 -0.48 -19.74
N THR A 418 -8.89 -0.43 -20.51
CA THR A 418 -9.13 0.61 -21.51
C THR A 418 -10.49 1.23 -21.24
N ILE A 419 -10.56 2.55 -21.13
CA ILE A 419 -11.79 3.31 -20.91
C ILE A 419 -12.21 3.90 -22.26
N PRO A 420 -13.32 3.41 -22.86
CA PRO A 420 -13.80 3.94 -24.13
C PRO A 420 -14.53 5.27 -23.93
N VAL A 421 -14.42 6.17 -24.89
CA VAL A 421 -15.23 7.38 -25.00
C VAL A 421 -16.13 7.24 -26.24
N ALA A 422 -17.45 7.31 -26.07
CA ALA A 422 -18.40 7.20 -27.15
C ALA A 422 -18.42 8.49 -27.99
N GLU A 423 -18.51 9.64 -27.35
CA GLU A 423 -18.56 10.96 -27.97
C GLU A 423 -17.52 11.90 -27.37
N ARG A 424 -16.97 12.79 -28.20
CA ARG A 424 -15.96 13.75 -27.76
C ARG A 424 -16.59 14.81 -26.89
N LEU A 425 -15.96 15.09 -25.74
CA LEU A 425 -16.40 16.11 -24.80
C LEU A 425 -16.26 17.53 -25.41
N GLY A 426 -17.28 18.35 -25.22
CA GLY A 426 -17.27 19.75 -25.63
C GLY A 426 -16.43 20.63 -24.68
N GLN A 427 -16.43 21.94 -24.94
CA GLN A 427 -15.68 22.89 -24.09
C GLN A 427 -16.33 23.15 -22.74
N ASN A 428 -17.67 23.13 -22.68
CA ASN A 428 -18.42 23.29 -21.44
C ASN A 428 -18.73 21.89 -20.89
N VAL A 429 -18.13 21.56 -19.76
CA VAL A 429 -18.32 20.28 -19.07
C VAL A 429 -19.36 20.42 -17.96
N VAL A 430 -19.00 21.01 -16.85
CA VAL A 430 -19.92 21.38 -15.76
C VAL A 430 -19.48 22.72 -15.18
N ASP A 431 -20.41 23.66 -15.11
CA ASP A 431 -20.23 24.97 -14.51
C ASP A 431 -21.02 25.05 -13.20
N PHE A 432 -20.35 25.43 -12.13
CA PHE A 432 -20.94 25.66 -10.81
C PHE A 432 -20.96 27.15 -10.52
N GLU A 433 -22.14 27.71 -10.21
CA GLU A 433 -22.31 29.13 -9.93
C GLU A 433 -22.96 29.31 -8.55
N HIS A 434 -22.25 29.87 -7.59
CA HIS A 434 -22.70 30.22 -6.24
C HIS A 434 -23.41 29.07 -5.50
N LEU A 435 -22.85 27.86 -5.60
CA LEU A 435 -23.46 26.65 -5.05
C LEU A 435 -23.39 26.63 -3.53
N THR A 436 -24.54 26.50 -2.89
CA THR A 436 -24.65 26.36 -1.43
C THR A 436 -25.49 25.13 -1.09
N LYS A 437 -25.06 24.35 -0.10
CA LYS A 437 -25.78 23.16 0.37
C LYS A 437 -25.64 23.00 1.87
N ALA A 438 -26.76 22.79 2.54
CA ALA A 438 -26.85 22.50 3.97
C ALA A 438 -27.74 21.27 4.23
N PHE A 439 -27.54 20.60 5.34
CA PHE A 439 -28.43 19.60 5.90
C PHE A 439 -28.79 19.99 7.35
N GLY A 440 -30.07 20.38 7.54
CA GLY A 440 -30.53 20.96 8.79
C GLY A 440 -29.75 22.24 9.10
N ASP A 441 -29.11 22.31 10.25
CA ASP A 441 -28.30 23.46 10.68
C ASP A 441 -26.87 23.43 10.21
N ASN A 442 -26.44 22.32 9.59
CA ASN A 442 -25.05 22.14 9.16
C ASN A 442 -24.86 22.57 7.71
N LEU A 443 -24.12 23.65 7.49
CA LEU A 443 -23.74 24.11 6.16
C LEU A 443 -22.55 23.25 5.69
N LEU A 444 -22.69 22.56 4.54
CA LEU A 444 -21.62 21.72 3.98
C LEU A 444 -20.79 22.48 2.96
N ILE A 445 -21.42 23.22 2.07
CA ILE A 445 -20.81 23.97 0.98
C ILE A 445 -21.33 25.40 1.04
N ASP A 446 -20.42 26.37 1.06
CA ASP A 446 -20.69 27.80 1.15
C ASP A 446 -20.18 28.51 -0.10
N ASP A 447 -21.07 28.99 -0.98
CA ASP A 447 -20.78 29.82 -2.16
C ASP A 447 -19.69 29.25 -3.11
N LEU A 448 -19.80 27.98 -3.49
CA LEU A 448 -18.82 27.32 -4.38
C LEU A 448 -19.06 27.71 -5.84
N THR A 449 -18.04 28.30 -6.46
CA THR A 449 -18.04 28.68 -7.88
C THR A 449 -16.78 28.18 -8.57
N PHE A 450 -16.91 27.29 -9.55
CA PHE A 450 -15.79 26.81 -10.39
C PHE A 450 -16.33 26.14 -11.67
N LYS A 451 -15.40 25.82 -12.60
CA LYS A 451 -15.71 25.13 -13.85
C LYS A 451 -14.81 23.90 -14.01
N LEU A 452 -15.42 22.78 -14.42
CA LEU A 452 -14.64 21.60 -14.76
C LEU A 452 -13.92 21.79 -16.10
N PRO A 453 -12.58 21.71 -16.16
CA PRO A 453 -11.84 21.86 -17.40
C PRO A 453 -12.03 20.62 -18.29
N PRO A 454 -12.21 20.78 -19.62
CA PRO A 454 -12.29 19.66 -20.53
C PRO A 454 -10.98 18.87 -20.57
N GLY A 455 -11.07 17.54 -20.42
CA GLY A 455 -9.90 16.66 -20.33
C GLY A 455 -9.15 16.71 -19.00
N GLY A 456 -9.67 17.45 -18.01
CA GLY A 456 -9.09 17.51 -16.66
C GLY A 456 -9.49 16.31 -15.82
N ILE A 457 -8.57 15.89 -14.95
CA ILE A 457 -8.83 14.93 -13.89
C ILE A 457 -8.81 15.69 -12.57
N VAL A 458 -9.97 15.75 -11.92
CA VAL A 458 -10.18 16.51 -10.67
C VAL A 458 -10.21 15.57 -9.49
N GLY A 459 -9.25 15.67 -8.59
CA GLY A 459 -9.24 14.98 -7.31
C GLY A 459 -10.08 15.73 -6.27
N VAL A 460 -11.07 15.08 -5.68
CA VAL A 460 -11.90 15.65 -4.61
C VAL A 460 -11.43 15.07 -3.28
N ILE A 461 -10.94 15.95 -2.41
CA ILE A 461 -10.37 15.58 -1.12
C ILE A 461 -11.06 16.30 0.03
N GLY A 462 -10.86 15.80 1.24
CA GLY A 462 -11.37 16.41 2.47
C GLY A 462 -11.89 15.40 3.47
N PRO A 463 -12.28 15.84 4.66
CA PRO A 463 -12.74 14.98 5.74
C PRO A 463 -13.97 14.15 5.37
N ASN A 464 -14.15 13.04 6.08
CA ASN A 464 -15.38 12.26 5.97
C ASN A 464 -16.58 13.07 6.50
N GLY A 465 -17.68 13.08 5.73
CA GLY A 465 -18.86 13.88 6.05
C GLY A 465 -18.82 15.33 5.53
N ALA A 466 -17.72 15.82 4.98
CA ALA A 466 -17.59 17.20 4.50
C ALA A 466 -18.52 17.58 3.32
N GLY A 467 -19.19 16.60 2.70
CA GLY A 467 -20.11 16.87 1.59
C GLY A 467 -19.63 16.41 0.21
N LYS A 468 -18.53 15.67 0.12
CA LYS A 468 -17.95 15.17 -1.15
C LYS A 468 -18.96 14.36 -1.97
N THR A 469 -19.53 13.30 -1.41
CA THR A 469 -20.58 12.49 -2.06
C THR A 469 -21.85 13.30 -2.33
N THR A 470 -22.18 14.29 -1.49
CA THR A 470 -23.30 15.21 -1.72
C THR A 470 -23.09 16.03 -3.00
N LEU A 471 -21.88 16.51 -3.26
CA LEU A 471 -21.53 17.18 -4.50
C LEU A 471 -21.80 16.27 -5.72
N PHE A 472 -21.39 15.00 -5.66
CA PHE A 472 -21.67 14.03 -6.73
C PHE A 472 -23.17 13.80 -6.94
N ARG A 473 -23.96 13.69 -5.85
CA ARG A 473 -25.42 13.58 -5.93
C ARG A 473 -26.07 14.82 -6.54
N MET A 474 -25.53 16.00 -6.31
CA MET A 474 -26.00 17.23 -6.96
C MET A 474 -25.67 17.26 -8.46
N ILE A 475 -24.48 16.81 -8.87
CA ILE A 475 -24.10 16.70 -10.30
C ILE A 475 -25.00 15.68 -11.00
N THR A 476 -25.32 14.55 -10.35
CA THR A 476 -26.19 13.51 -10.92
C THR A 476 -27.69 13.85 -10.86
N GLY A 477 -28.06 14.99 -10.23
CA GLY A 477 -29.46 15.43 -10.07
C GLY A 477 -30.26 14.65 -9.02
N GLN A 478 -29.60 13.76 -8.24
CA GLN A 478 -30.22 13.02 -7.14
C GLN A 478 -30.53 13.94 -5.93
N GLU A 479 -29.75 14.99 -5.77
CA GLU A 479 -29.89 16.00 -4.71
C GLU A 479 -29.96 17.40 -5.35
N LYS A 480 -30.69 18.32 -4.75
CA LYS A 480 -30.78 19.71 -5.23
C LYS A 480 -29.96 20.63 -4.34
N PRO A 481 -29.26 21.62 -4.90
CA PRO A 481 -28.64 22.67 -4.12
C PRO A 481 -29.71 23.53 -3.43
N ASP A 482 -29.36 24.13 -2.30
CA ASP A 482 -30.24 25.06 -1.59
C ASP A 482 -30.21 26.46 -2.25
N SER A 483 -29.04 26.85 -2.82
CA SER A 483 -28.89 28.00 -3.70
C SER A 483 -27.82 27.76 -4.75
N GLY A 484 -27.79 28.61 -5.78
CA GLY A 484 -26.90 28.48 -6.91
C GLY A 484 -27.38 27.56 -8.02
N THR A 485 -26.57 27.38 -9.06
CA THR A 485 -26.91 26.55 -10.22
C THR A 485 -25.76 25.65 -10.65
N ILE A 486 -26.11 24.46 -11.17
CA ILE A 486 -25.19 23.53 -11.82
C ILE A 486 -25.62 23.41 -13.27
N LYS A 487 -24.75 23.79 -14.20
CA LYS A 487 -24.98 23.69 -15.64
C LYS A 487 -24.14 22.61 -16.24
N ILE A 488 -24.76 21.56 -16.77
CA ILE A 488 -24.08 20.44 -17.44
C ILE A 488 -24.12 20.69 -18.95
N GLY A 489 -22.99 20.53 -19.62
CA GLY A 489 -22.87 20.71 -21.06
C GLY A 489 -23.68 19.67 -21.84
N GLU A 490 -24.27 20.06 -23.00
CA GLU A 490 -25.13 19.20 -23.83
C GLU A 490 -24.40 17.94 -24.36
N SER A 491 -23.07 18.00 -24.53
CA SER A 491 -22.23 16.87 -24.99
C SER A 491 -21.80 15.93 -23.88
N VAL A 492 -22.22 16.16 -22.63
CA VAL A 492 -21.79 15.38 -21.46
C VAL A 492 -22.60 14.10 -21.32
N HIS A 493 -21.91 12.96 -21.43
CA HIS A 493 -22.44 11.66 -21.07
C HIS A 493 -21.83 11.23 -19.73
N LEU A 494 -22.63 11.29 -18.67
CA LEU A 494 -22.20 11.09 -17.30
C LEU A 494 -22.18 9.61 -16.93
N GLY A 495 -21.03 9.13 -16.42
CA GLY A 495 -20.88 7.83 -15.77
C GLY A 495 -20.62 8.03 -14.28
N TYR A 496 -21.46 7.45 -13.42
CA TYR A 496 -21.32 7.55 -11.97
C TYR A 496 -21.16 6.19 -11.30
N VAL A 497 -20.16 6.06 -10.46
CA VAL A 497 -19.95 4.91 -9.56
C VAL A 497 -20.27 5.36 -8.15
N ASP A 498 -21.38 4.90 -7.63
CA ASP A 498 -21.79 5.12 -6.24
C ASP A 498 -21.15 4.08 -5.31
N GLN A 499 -20.93 4.46 -4.07
CA GLN A 499 -20.55 3.53 -2.98
C GLN A 499 -21.64 2.48 -2.69
N SER A 500 -22.92 2.78 -2.95
CA SER A 500 -24.01 1.83 -2.82
C SER A 500 -23.95 0.79 -3.94
N ARG A 501 -23.70 -0.45 -3.56
CA ARG A 501 -23.49 -1.62 -4.45
C ARG A 501 -24.80 -2.24 -4.94
N ASP A 502 -25.93 -1.52 -4.82
CA ASP A 502 -27.28 -2.02 -5.02
C ASP A 502 -27.68 -2.23 -6.50
N SER A 503 -26.85 -1.76 -7.44
CA SER A 503 -27.12 -1.85 -8.88
C SER A 503 -26.69 -3.16 -9.55
N LEU A 504 -26.12 -4.12 -8.80
CA LEU A 504 -25.64 -5.40 -9.33
C LEU A 504 -26.66 -6.52 -9.08
N ASP A 505 -26.92 -7.34 -10.12
CA ASP A 505 -27.76 -8.52 -9.98
C ASP A 505 -27.00 -9.68 -9.37
N GLY A 506 -27.24 -9.96 -8.09
CA GLY A 506 -26.60 -11.05 -7.35
C GLY A 506 -26.80 -12.46 -7.92
N LYS A 507 -27.78 -12.68 -8.81
CA LYS A 507 -28.09 -13.97 -9.42
C LYS A 507 -27.24 -14.27 -10.64
N LYS A 508 -26.77 -13.23 -11.35
CA LYS A 508 -25.93 -13.35 -12.53
C LYS A 508 -24.50 -13.74 -12.18
N THR A 509 -23.81 -14.34 -13.14
CA THR A 509 -22.35 -14.52 -13.04
C THR A 509 -21.62 -13.22 -13.28
N VAL A 510 -20.37 -13.12 -12.85
CA VAL A 510 -19.49 -11.96 -13.10
C VAL A 510 -19.43 -11.65 -14.60
N TRP A 511 -19.25 -12.67 -15.43
CA TRP A 511 -19.21 -12.50 -16.88
C TRP A 511 -20.53 -11.98 -17.45
N GLU A 512 -21.68 -12.54 -17.05
CA GLU A 512 -23.01 -12.09 -17.48
C GLU A 512 -23.30 -10.65 -17.06
N GLU A 513 -22.91 -10.26 -15.84
CA GLU A 513 -23.14 -8.93 -15.31
C GLU A 513 -22.30 -7.87 -16.04
N ILE A 514 -21.04 -8.18 -16.35
CA ILE A 514 -20.12 -7.27 -17.06
C ILE A 514 -20.44 -7.22 -18.55
N SER A 515 -20.69 -8.36 -19.20
CA SER A 515 -20.85 -8.48 -20.65
C SER A 515 -22.30 -8.38 -21.15
N ASN A 516 -23.28 -8.43 -20.25
CA ASN A 516 -24.69 -8.68 -20.58
C ASN A 516 -24.90 -9.97 -21.38
N GLY A 517 -24.05 -11.00 -21.15
CA GLY A 517 -24.11 -12.27 -21.85
C GLY A 517 -23.55 -12.26 -23.27
N GLN A 518 -22.87 -11.21 -23.69
CA GLN A 518 -22.27 -11.10 -25.02
C GLN A 518 -20.80 -11.57 -25.00
N ASP A 519 -20.40 -12.43 -25.96
CA ASP A 519 -18.99 -12.86 -26.10
C ASP A 519 -18.08 -11.75 -26.60
N ILE A 520 -18.60 -10.84 -27.43
CA ILE A 520 -17.90 -9.66 -27.93
C ILE A 520 -18.63 -8.42 -27.42
N ILE A 521 -17.90 -7.51 -26.80
CA ILE A 521 -18.40 -6.22 -26.32
C ILE A 521 -17.75 -5.08 -27.11
N LEU A 522 -18.52 -4.03 -27.36
CA LEU A 522 -18.01 -2.80 -27.96
C LEU A 522 -17.45 -1.89 -26.86
N LEU A 523 -16.17 -1.55 -26.99
CA LEU A 523 -15.52 -0.51 -26.20
C LEU A 523 -15.27 0.71 -27.09
N GLY A 524 -16.21 1.65 -27.11
CA GLY A 524 -16.22 2.73 -28.09
C GLY A 524 -16.37 2.16 -29.51
N LYS A 525 -15.32 2.25 -30.33
CA LYS A 525 -15.27 1.73 -31.71
C LYS A 525 -14.54 0.38 -31.84
N LYS A 526 -14.00 -0.16 -30.76
CA LYS A 526 -13.24 -1.42 -30.76
C LYS A 526 -14.10 -2.58 -30.27
N GLU A 527 -14.07 -3.68 -30.98
CA GLU A 527 -14.61 -4.95 -30.54
C GLU A 527 -13.59 -5.68 -29.66
N VAL A 528 -14.00 -6.06 -28.46
CA VAL A 528 -13.15 -6.74 -27.48
C VAL A 528 -13.85 -8.00 -26.99
N ASN A 529 -13.09 -9.09 -26.83
CA ASN A 529 -13.61 -10.30 -26.21
C ASN A 529 -13.98 -10.02 -24.74
N SER A 530 -15.22 -10.31 -24.36
CA SER A 530 -15.77 -10.02 -23.04
C SER A 530 -15.01 -10.73 -21.92
N ARG A 531 -14.53 -11.96 -22.16
CA ARG A 531 -13.75 -12.71 -21.16
C ARG A 531 -12.36 -12.11 -20.94
N ALA A 532 -11.75 -11.58 -22.01
CA ALA A 532 -10.49 -10.83 -21.90
C ALA A 532 -10.70 -9.52 -21.14
N TYR A 533 -11.82 -8.83 -21.38
CA TYR A 533 -12.20 -7.64 -20.61
C TYR A 533 -12.44 -7.94 -19.13
N CYS A 534 -13.14 -9.02 -18.78
CA CYS A 534 -13.27 -9.44 -17.38
C CYS A 534 -11.90 -9.78 -16.74
N ALA A 535 -10.98 -10.37 -17.51
CA ALA A 535 -9.64 -10.70 -17.03
C ALA A 535 -8.79 -9.46 -16.73
N SER A 536 -9.01 -8.32 -17.42
CA SER A 536 -8.33 -7.05 -17.13
C SER A 536 -8.69 -6.47 -15.76
N PHE A 537 -9.85 -6.86 -15.20
CA PHE A 537 -10.25 -6.54 -13.82
C PHE A 537 -9.95 -7.68 -12.83
N ASN A 538 -8.98 -8.54 -13.17
CA ASN A 538 -8.53 -9.67 -12.34
C ASN A 538 -9.58 -10.78 -12.10
N PHE A 539 -10.60 -10.90 -12.97
CA PHE A 539 -11.50 -12.05 -13.01
C PHE A 539 -11.00 -13.06 -14.04
N LYS A 540 -10.23 -14.07 -13.60
CA LYS A 540 -9.61 -15.07 -14.51
C LYS A 540 -10.32 -16.41 -14.43
N GLY A 541 -10.49 -17.09 -15.55
CA GLY A 541 -10.97 -18.47 -15.64
C GLY A 541 -12.28 -18.72 -14.87
N ALA A 542 -12.23 -19.51 -13.80
CA ALA A 542 -13.40 -19.88 -12.99
C ALA A 542 -14.04 -18.71 -12.23
N ASP A 543 -13.29 -17.64 -11.96
CA ASP A 543 -13.82 -16.48 -11.22
C ASP A 543 -14.91 -15.76 -12.01
N GLN A 544 -14.86 -15.81 -13.36
CA GLN A 544 -15.88 -15.23 -14.23
C GLN A 544 -17.25 -15.94 -14.12
N GLN A 545 -17.26 -17.18 -13.63
CA GLN A 545 -18.47 -17.98 -13.46
C GLN A 545 -19.06 -17.88 -12.04
N LYS A 546 -18.38 -17.20 -11.12
CA LYS A 546 -18.92 -16.95 -9.77
C LYS A 546 -20.17 -16.06 -9.87
N LYS A 547 -21.16 -16.34 -9.03
CA LYS A 547 -22.32 -15.46 -8.89
C LYS A 547 -21.93 -14.16 -8.17
N VAL A 548 -22.41 -13.03 -8.65
CA VAL A 548 -22.15 -11.70 -8.07
C VAL A 548 -22.53 -11.64 -6.59
N GLY A 549 -23.62 -12.31 -6.19
CA GLY A 549 -24.07 -12.39 -4.80
C GLY A 549 -23.09 -13.09 -3.85
N THR A 550 -22.18 -13.95 -4.35
CA THR A 550 -21.18 -14.67 -3.54
C THR A 550 -19.82 -13.99 -3.48
N LEU A 551 -19.68 -12.85 -4.15
CA LEU A 551 -18.44 -12.08 -4.21
C LEU A 551 -18.17 -11.33 -2.90
N SER A 552 -16.91 -11.14 -2.57
CA SER A 552 -16.48 -10.19 -1.54
C SER A 552 -16.83 -8.75 -1.94
N GLY A 553 -16.80 -7.84 -0.96
CA GLY A 553 -17.02 -6.42 -1.20
C GLY A 553 -16.13 -5.85 -2.30
N GLY A 554 -14.83 -6.12 -2.25
CA GLY A 554 -13.88 -5.65 -3.25
C GLY A 554 -14.05 -6.29 -4.62
N GLU A 555 -14.45 -7.58 -4.69
CA GLU A 555 -14.79 -8.21 -5.97
C GLU A 555 -16.03 -7.56 -6.60
N ARG A 556 -17.07 -7.22 -5.82
CA ARG A 556 -18.25 -6.50 -6.31
C ARG A 556 -17.90 -5.09 -6.80
N ASN A 557 -17.01 -4.39 -6.09
CA ASN A 557 -16.55 -3.06 -6.52
C ASN A 557 -15.86 -3.12 -7.88
N ARG A 558 -15.00 -4.12 -8.13
CA ARG A 558 -14.39 -4.34 -9.45
C ARG A 558 -15.41 -4.66 -10.54
N VAL A 559 -16.45 -5.43 -10.26
CA VAL A 559 -17.55 -5.70 -11.22
C VAL A 559 -18.29 -4.41 -11.55
N HIS A 560 -18.63 -3.61 -10.53
CA HIS A 560 -19.32 -2.33 -10.71
C HIS A 560 -18.50 -1.35 -11.54
N LEU A 561 -17.22 -1.19 -11.19
CA LEU A 561 -16.27 -0.35 -11.92
C LEU A 561 -16.14 -0.80 -13.39
N SER A 562 -15.98 -2.10 -13.66
CA SER A 562 -15.84 -2.63 -15.02
C SER A 562 -17.10 -2.39 -15.87
N LYS A 563 -18.29 -2.54 -15.26
CA LYS A 563 -19.57 -2.29 -15.94
C LYS A 563 -19.73 -0.82 -16.31
N MET A 564 -19.37 0.09 -15.39
CA MET A 564 -19.46 1.52 -15.62
C MET A 564 -18.44 2.01 -16.66
N LEU A 565 -17.17 1.58 -16.55
CA LEU A 565 -16.13 1.98 -17.51
C LEU A 565 -16.43 1.53 -18.95
N ARG A 566 -17.25 0.50 -19.13
CA ARG A 566 -17.74 0.05 -20.45
C ARG A 566 -18.78 0.99 -21.06
N SER A 567 -19.46 1.82 -20.26
CA SER A 567 -20.62 2.60 -20.71
C SER A 567 -20.31 3.62 -21.81
N GLY A 568 -19.04 3.99 -22.01
CA GLY A 568 -18.62 4.99 -23.00
C GLY A 568 -18.90 6.43 -22.55
N ALA A 569 -19.09 6.67 -21.26
CA ALA A 569 -19.23 8.00 -20.68
C ALA A 569 -17.99 8.85 -20.94
N ASN A 570 -18.19 10.17 -21.14
CA ASN A 570 -17.10 11.14 -21.32
C ASN A 570 -16.86 12.04 -20.11
N LEU A 571 -17.75 11.99 -19.11
CA LEU A 571 -17.55 12.53 -17.75
C LEU A 571 -17.71 11.38 -16.75
N LEU A 572 -16.65 11.05 -16.02
CA LEU A 572 -16.65 10.01 -15.00
C LEU A 572 -16.69 10.64 -13.61
N LEU A 573 -17.63 10.20 -12.79
CA LEU A 573 -17.71 10.50 -11.36
C LEU A 573 -17.39 9.21 -10.59
N LEU A 574 -16.24 9.16 -9.93
CA LEU A 574 -15.74 7.99 -9.22
C LEU A 574 -15.69 8.30 -7.72
N ASP A 575 -16.53 7.62 -6.93
CA ASP A 575 -16.54 7.76 -5.46
C ASP A 575 -15.77 6.61 -4.83
N GLU A 576 -14.57 6.91 -4.31
CA GLU A 576 -13.61 5.98 -3.71
C GLU A 576 -13.32 4.73 -4.57
N PRO A 577 -12.92 4.90 -5.85
CA PRO A 577 -12.67 3.77 -6.74
C PRO A 577 -11.46 2.93 -6.33
N THR A 578 -10.57 3.48 -5.51
CA THR A 578 -9.34 2.86 -5.04
C THR A 578 -9.56 1.85 -3.92
N ASN A 579 -10.69 1.95 -3.21
CA ASN A 579 -11.00 1.06 -2.10
C ASN A 579 -11.12 -0.39 -2.56
N ASP A 580 -10.46 -1.31 -1.82
CA ASP A 580 -10.47 -2.75 -2.06
C ASP A 580 -9.82 -3.21 -3.38
N LEU A 581 -9.17 -2.33 -4.16
CA LEU A 581 -8.39 -2.72 -5.34
C LEU A 581 -6.98 -3.14 -4.94
N ASP A 582 -6.47 -4.20 -5.57
CA ASP A 582 -5.07 -4.56 -5.41
C ASP A 582 -4.14 -3.64 -6.22
N VAL A 583 -2.87 -3.60 -5.86
CA VAL A 583 -1.87 -2.68 -6.43
C VAL A 583 -1.76 -2.79 -7.95
N ASP A 584 -1.90 -4.00 -8.51
CA ASP A 584 -1.80 -4.23 -9.95
C ASP A 584 -3.04 -3.68 -10.68
N THR A 585 -4.24 -3.85 -10.12
CA THR A 585 -5.50 -3.30 -10.64
C THR A 585 -5.54 -1.77 -10.50
N LEU A 586 -5.05 -1.22 -9.37
CA LEU A 586 -4.93 0.23 -9.18
C LEU A 586 -4.02 0.85 -10.25
N ARG A 587 -2.89 0.23 -10.54
CA ARG A 587 -1.95 0.70 -11.54
C ARG A 587 -2.56 0.69 -12.95
N ALA A 588 -3.28 -0.40 -13.29
CA ALA A 588 -3.98 -0.48 -14.57
C ALA A 588 -5.09 0.58 -14.69
N LEU A 589 -5.76 0.94 -13.57
CA LEU A 589 -6.75 2.01 -13.53
C LEU A 589 -6.11 3.39 -13.70
N GLU A 590 -4.96 3.64 -13.05
CA GLU A 590 -4.19 4.88 -13.24
C GLU A 590 -3.82 5.09 -14.70
N GLU A 591 -3.18 4.09 -15.33
CA GLU A 591 -2.79 4.13 -16.74
C GLU A 591 -4.01 4.35 -17.66
N ALA A 592 -5.15 3.73 -17.33
CA ALA A 592 -6.38 3.90 -18.10
C ALA A 592 -6.99 5.30 -17.95
N LEU A 593 -6.88 5.93 -16.79
CA LEU A 593 -7.35 7.30 -16.54
C LEU A 593 -6.41 8.35 -17.15
N GLU A 594 -5.08 8.13 -17.13
CA GLU A 594 -4.11 8.97 -17.83
C GLU A 594 -4.38 9.00 -19.36
N ASP A 595 -4.78 7.87 -19.94
CA ASP A 595 -5.12 7.74 -21.36
C ASP A 595 -6.58 8.16 -21.70
N PHE A 596 -7.38 8.51 -20.69
CA PHE A 596 -8.79 8.82 -20.86
C PHE A 596 -9.00 10.16 -21.57
N ALA A 597 -9.68 10.15 -22.70
CA ALA A 597 -9.93 11.36 -23.49
C ALA A 597 -11.13 12.22 -23.01
N GLY A 598 -11.74 11.88 -21.89
CA GLY A 598 -12.84 12.60 -21.25
C GLY A 598 -12.38 13.39 -20.03
N CYS A 599 -13.32 13.78 -19.17
CA CYS A 599 -13.07 14.40 -17.88
C CYS A 599 -13.41 13.43 -16.76
N ALA A 600 -12.63 13.41 -15.69
CA ALA A 600 -12.92 12.59 -14.51
C ALA A 600 -12.92 13.45 -13.23
N VAL A 601 -13.90 13.21 -12.37
CA VAL A 601 -13.94 13.77 -11.02
C VAL A 601 -13.92 12.60 -10.05
N ILE A 602 -12.92 12.56 -9.18
CA ILE A 602 -12.57 11.38 -8.39
C ILE A 602 -12.47 11.77 -6.93
N ILE A 603 -13.36 11.24 -6.10
CA ILE A 603 -13.20 11.28 -4.65
C ILE A 603 -12.26 10.14 -4.29
N SER A 604 -11.13 10.42 -3.67
CA SER A 604 -10.23 9.40 -3.16
C SER A 604 -9.43 9.90 -1.95
N HIS A 605 -9.13 8.97 -1.06
CA HIS A 605 -8.21 9.17 0.05
C HIS A 605 -6.80 8.62 -0.25
N ASP A 606 -6.62 7.95 -1.40
CA ASP A 606 -5.31 7.50 -1.89
C ASP A 606 -4.52 8.68 -2.47
N ARG A 607 -3.62 9.23 -1.66
CA ARG A 607 -2.78 10.39 -2.01
C ARG A 607 -1.85 10.09 -3.19
N TRP A 608 -1.29 8.88 -3.25
CA TRP A 608 -0.41 8.46 -4.35
C TRP A 608 -1.16 8.42 -5.69
N PHE A 609 -2.38 7.89 -5.66
CA PHE A 609 -3.24 7.85 -6.83
C PHE A 609 -3.55 9.26 -7.34
N LEU A 610 -3.99 10.15 -6.44
CA LEU A 610 -4.31 11.54 -6.80
C LEU A 610 -3.08 12.33 -7.26
N ASP A 611 -1.93 12.11 -6.64
CA ASP A 611 -0.69 12.78 -7.02
C ASP A 611 -0.24 12.44 -8.44
N ARG A 612 -0.52 11.21 -8.86
CA ARG A 612 -0.15 10.71 -10.17
C ARG A 612 -1.08 11.17 -11.29
N ILE A 613 -2.40 11.19 -11.03
CA ILE A 613 -3.38 11.40 -12.10
C ILE A 613 -4.09 12.76 -12.04
N ALA A 614 -4.23 13.39 -10.88
CA ALA A 614 -4.98 14.62 -10.75
C ALA A 614 -4.26 15.81 -11.39
N THR A 615 -4.99 16.56 -12.19
CA THR A 615 -4.57 17.84 -12.76
C THR A 615 -5.06 19.02 -11.93
N HIS A 616 -6.13 18.81 -11.16
CA HIS A 616 -6.74 19.80 -10.28
C HIS A 616 -7.20 19.12 -9.01
N ILE A 617 -7.25 19.87 -7.92
CA ILE A 617 -7.76 19.41 -6.62
C ILE A 617 -8.92 20.31 -6.19
N LEU A 618 -10.02 19.67 -5.77
CA LEU A 618 -11.14 20.31 -5.09
C LEU A 618 -11.11 19.88 -3.63
N ALA A 619 -10.66 20.76 -2.76
CA ALA A 619 -10.39 20.45 -1.36
C ALA A 619 -11.47 21.00 -0.43
N PHE A 620 -12.13 20.13 0.31
CA PHE A 620 -13.02 20.50 1.42
C PHE A 620 -12.16 20.71 2.67
N GLU A 621 -11.84 21.97 3.00
CA GLU A 621 -10.87 22.29 4.07
C GLU A 621 -11.50 22.42 5.47
N GLY A 622 -12.80 22.20 5.61
CA GLY A 622 -13.57 22.42 6.83
C GLY A 622 -14.27 23.79 6.86
N ASP A 623 -15.04 24.08 7.92
CA ASP A 623 -15.83 25.30 8.06
C ASP A 623 -16.64 25.68 6.81
N SER A 624 -17.12 24.67 6.07
CA SER A 624 -17.91 24.79 4.82
C SER A 624 -17.13 25.42 3.65
N HIS A 625 -15.82 25.61 3.78
CA HIS A 625 -14.97 26.16 2.73
C HIS A 625 -14.48 25.05 1.78
N VAL A 626 -14.59 25.32 0.47
CA VAL A 626 -14.11 24.42 -0.58
C VAL A 626 -13.13 25.19 -1.47
N GLU A 627 -11.89 24.74 -1.52
CA GLU A 627 -10.81 25.37 -2.29
C GLU A 627 -10.64 24.65 -3.64
N TRP A 628 -10.55 25.45 -4.71
CA TRP A 628 -10.21 24.97 -6.06
C TRP A 628 -8.74 25.25 -6.35
N PHE A 629 -7.96 24.19 -6.58
CA PHE A 629 -6.52 24.29 -6.79
C PHE A 629 -6.10 23.63 -8.12
N GLU A 630 -5.25 24.30 -8.90
CA GLU A 630 -4.66 23.75 -10.12
C GLU A 630 -3.29 23.13 -9.78
N GLY A 631 -3.19 21.82 -9.91
CA GLY A 631 -2.01 21.04 -9.58
C GLY A 631 -2.37 19.66 -9.02
N ASN A 632 -1.34 18.90 -8.63
CA ASN A 632 -1.51 17.57 -8.02
C ASN A 632 -1.69 17.66 -6.49
N PHE A 633 -1.76 16.52 -5.83
CA PHE A 633 -1.97 16.46 -4.38
C PHE A 633 -0.79 17.06 -3.59
N GLN A 634 0.47 16.78 -3.98
CA GLN A 634 1.66 17.32 -3.30
C GLN A 634 1.75 18.86 -3.41
N ASP A 635 1.45 19.39 -4.59
CA ASP A 635 1.43 20.84 -4.82
C ASP A 635 0.35 21.51 -3.95
N TYR A 636 -0.83 20.90 -3.85
CA TYR A 636 -1.91 21.37 -2.98
C TYR A 636 -1.50 21.32 -1.49
N GLU A 637 -0.91 20.22 -1.03
CA GLU A 637 -0.46 20.10 0.38
C GLU A 637 0.58 21.17 0.73
N ALA A 638 1.54 21.42 -0.18
CA ALA A 638 2.51 22.49 -0.01
C ALA A 638 1.86 23.89 0.03
N ASP A 639 0.83 24.11 -0.79
CA ASP A 639 0.07 25.37 -0.77
C ASP A 639 -0.77 25.52 0.50
N LYS A 640 -1.46 24.47 0.95
CA LYS A 640 -2.22 24.43 2.21
C LYS A 640 -1.33 24.75 3.40
N MET A 641 -0.13 24.16 3.47
CA MET A 641 0.87 24.50 4.50
C MET A 641 1.29 25.97 4.48
N ARG A 642 1.41 26.55 3.28
CA ARG A 642 1.78 27.97 3.11
C ARG A 642 0.66 28.90 3.55
N ARG A 643 -0.61 28.58 3.23
CA ARG A 643 -1.80 29.42 3.54
C ARG A 643 -2.21 29.32 5.01
N LEU A 644 -2.25 28.11 5.57
CA LEU A 644 -2.86 27.82 6.85
C LEU A 644 -1.86 27.48 7.97
N GLY A 645 -0.56 27.31 7.63
CA GLY A 645 0.50 26.97 8.60
C GLY A 645 0.59 25.48 8.90
N GLN A 646 1.58 25.08 9.74
CA GLN A 646 1.85 23.68 10.07
C GLN A 646 0.74 23.02 10.90
N ASP A 647 -0.02 23.79 11.66
CA ASP A 647 -1.11 23.28 12.50
C ASP A 647 -2.31 22.77 11.67
N SER A 648 -2.40 23.17 10.41
CA SER A 648 -3.47 22.72 9.50
C SER A 648 -3.40 21.24 9.10
N ILE A 649 -2.30 20.57 9.43
CA ILE A 649 -2.08 19.14 9.14
C ILE A 649 -2.59 18.26 10.30
N ILE A 650 -2.80 18.83 11.48
CA ILE A 650 -3.29 18.09 12.65
C ILE A 650 -4.79 17.84 12.46
N PRO A 651 -5.24 16.57 12.43
CA PRO A 651 -6.66 16.29 12.27
C PRO A 651 -7.45 16.76 13.49
N HIS A 652 -8.54 17.45 13.22
CA HIS A 652 -9.50 17.89 14.22
C HIS A 652 -10.89 17.39 13.87
N ARG A 653 -11.77 17.21 14.86
CA ARG A 653 -13.19 16.95 14.59
C ARG A 653 -13.78 18.07 13.76
N LEU A 654 -14.55 17.70 12.72
CA LEU A 654 -15.19 18.66 11.83
C LEU A 654 -16.09 19.62 12.61
N LYS A 655 -15.91 20.91 12.35
CA LYS A 655 -16.83 21.96 12.76
C LYS A 655 -17.58 22.43 11.51
N TYR A 656 -18.89 22.56 11.60
CA TYR A 656 -19.71 23.11 10.53
C TYR A 656 -20.15 24.51 10.90
N LYS A 657 -20.17 25.43 9.93
CA LYS A 657 -20.87 26.70 10.11
C LYS A 657 -22.36 26.43 10.30
N LYS A 658 -23.00 27.16 11.17
CA LYS A 658 -24.45 27.10 11.27
C LYS A 658 -25.08 27.83 10.08
N PHE A 659 -26.01 27.17 9.42
CA PHE A 659 -26.76 27.75 8.34
C PHE A 659 -27.77 28.73 8.93
N SER A 660 -27.49 30.03 8.82
CA SER A 660 -28.46 31.08 9.15
C SER A 660 -29.27 31.37 7.91
N ARG A 661 -30.57 31.03 7.94
CA ARG A 661 -31.54 31.38 6.88
C ARG A 661 -31.77 32.86 6.81
#